data_e6f370dd1c81a32acd6aedffeb90d625
#
_entry.id   e6f370dd1c81a32acd6aedffeb90d625
#
_cell.length_a   1.000
_cell.length_b   1.000
_cell.length_c   1.000
_cell.angle_alpha   90.00
_cell.angle_beta   90.00
_cell.angle_gamma   90.00
#
_symmetry.space_group_name_H-M   'P 1'
#
loop_
_entity.id
_entity.type
_entity.pdbx_description
1 polymer ?
#
loop_
_entity_poly.entity_id
_entity_poly.type
_entity_poly.pdbx_seq_one_letter_code
_entity_poly.pdbx_strand_id
1 'polypeptide(L)'
;MKIPQIKPHFRIEIVEPKNVYLLSEYATYALTGSLYCQIIPLLNGQYTLEEIIRKLDGQVVPEHIEYVLDRLDAKGYLTDAAHSLTQETAAFWSLLGVDPQAVSDQLLNTQVLITTVGAVDAQPLVESLQALQIPVQGWQQDSPKPDSASLLVVLTDDYLQPELSRINQMALQNQQPWLLVKPMGGMLWFGSIFDPGETGCWECLAHRLNGNREVEASILRQQKQQQGMSNTVGLTSPPTPLLRGEGSRTPPFPSREGELGGLGIEEIGCLPTAVAGLPSTVQTAIGLTTTEIAKWLVNQCLPESKIQTLAGKIITLDQTNFTQKTHTLTKRPQCPSCGNPDLVSQQVKSAIGLTSRKKLFTQDGGHRAFTPEQILKRYEHLISPITGVVSQLVRVSDPNNPLVHTYRATHAFGTSSSLNKLRKSLGHKSRGKGKSDRQSQASGFCEAIERYSGIYQGDEPRISSKLAELGDRAIHPQKCLLFSDTQYQNREELNQKAIVDHDWIPKPFDETQAIDWTPVWSLTEQRHKYLPTAFCYYDYKLPKEHRFCSADSNGNAAGGTLEDAILQGFLELVERDSVAIWWYNRLSRPSVDLASINEPYLLDLQNWYRSQQRELWVLDLTTDLNIPAFTAVSRYIGGGDERIIAGYGAHFDPKIAILRAVTEVNQIGFAVDQQDYSTASDSALYHWFTKATLANQPYLAPCTQQPAKIYSDYPQQWSDDIEQDVLTCVEVARRAGLEMLVLNQTRPDIGLPVVKAIVPGLRHFWSRFGAGRLYDVPVKLGWLTTPLSEDQMNPMPMVF
;
A
#
# COMPACT_ATOMS: atom_id res chain seq x y z
N MET A 1 -8.95 45.98 25.57
CA MET A 1 -10.04 45.16 26.16
C MET A 1 -11.01 46.07 26.84
N LYS A 2 -12.34 45.84 26.64
CA LYS A 2 -13.38 46.63 27.31
C LYS A 2 -13.62 46.14 28.74
N ILE A 3 -13.71 44.82 28.86
CA ILE A 3 -13.95 44.11 30.13
C ILE A 3 -12.91 43.02 30.29
N PRO A 4 -11.72 43.34 30.83
CA PRO A 4 -10.61 42.40 30.93
C PRO A 4 -10.92 41.24 31.89
N GLN A 5 -10.65 40.01 31.44
CA GLN A 5 -10.87 38.76 32.19
C GLN A 5 -9.65 37.86 32.04
N ILE A 6 -9.25 37.23 33.13
CA ILE A 6 -8.35 36.04 33.02
C ILE A 6 -9.08 35.00 32.20
N LYS A 7 -8.36 34.39 31.24
CA LYS A 7 -8.95 33.35 30.35
C LYS A 7 -9.75 32.34 31.15
N PRO A 8 -11.02 32.06 30.77
CA PRO A 8 -11.97 31.30 31.58
C PRO A 8 -11.58 29.82 31.81
N HIS A 9 -10.62 29.28 31.08
CA HIS A 9 -10.12 27.94 31.33
C HIS A 9 -9.10 27.86 32.50
N PHE A 10 -8.69 29.00 33.09
CA PHE A 10 -7.85 28.99 34.26
C PHE A 10 -8.68 29.02 35.53
N ARG A 11 -8.40 28.12 36.45
CA ARG A 11 -8.72 28.24 37.84
C ARG A 11 -7.68 29.12 38.50
N ILE A 12 -8.13 30.15 39.24
CA ILE A 12 -7.26 31.12 39.91
C ILE A 12 -7.16 30.77 41.39
N GLU A 13 -5.93 30.59 41.89
CA GLU A 13 -5.68 30.42 43.32
C GLU A 13 -4.70 31.48 43.79
N ILE A 14 -5.07 32.20 44.85
CA ILE A 14 -4.27 33.31 45.38
C ILE A 14 -3.72 32.90 46.74
N VAL A 15 -2.39 33.00 46.89
CA VAL A 15 -1.67 32.76 48.13
C VAL A 15 -0.97 34.02 48.50
N GLU A 16 -1.65 34.80 49.33
CA GLU A 16 -1.11 36.09 49.81
C GLU A 16 0.22 35.92 50.53
N PRO A 17 1.10 36.94 50.56
CA PRO A 17 0.85 38.26 49.98
C PRO A 17 1.35 38.43 48.52
N LYS A 18 1.95 37.41 47.87
CA LYS A 18 2.74 37.63 46.65
C LYS A 18 2.48 36.62 45.50
N ASN A 19 1.73 35.55 45.68
CA ASN A 19 1.65 34.49 44.69
C ASN A 19 0.23 34.32 44.17
N VAL A 20 0.09 34.25 42.84
CA VAL A 20 -1.15 33.84 42.16
C VAL A 20 -0.83 32.70 41.23
N TYR A 21 -1.62 31.65 41.29
CA TYR A 21 -1.50 30.49 40.43
C TYR A 21 -2.68 30.43 39.43
N LEU A 22 -2.35 30.24 38.16
CA LEU A 22 -3.31 29.99 37.08
C LEU A 22 -3.22 28.49 36.70
N LEU A 23 -4.26 27.74 37.02
CA LEU A 23 -4.30 26.29 36.89
C LEU A 23 -5.24 25.91 35.75
N SER A 24 -4.80 25.04 34.84
CA SER A 24 -5.67 24.39 33.83
C SER A 24 -5.37 22.90 33.75
N GLU A 25 -6.16 22.13 33.01
CA GLU A 25 -5.95 20.70 32.80
C GLU A 25 -4.60 20.38 32.09
N TYR A 26 -4.04 21.35 31.36
CA TYR A 26 -2.85 21.16 30.53
C TYR A 26 -1.61 21.89 31.02
N ALA A 27 -1.79 22.96 31.83
CA ALA A 27 -0.68 23.79 32.26
C ALA A 27 -0.95 24.49 33.58
N THR A 28 0.12 24.80 34.31
CA THR A 28 0.11 25.56 35.56
C THR A 28 1.10 26.71 35.47
N TYR A 29 0.67 27.91 35.82
CA TYR A 29 1.52 29.12 35.84
C TYR A 29 1.50 29.75 37.22
N ALA A 30 2.65 30.28 37.65
CA ALA A 30 2.83 31.02 38.88
C ALA A 30 3.24 32.48 38.58
N LEU A 31 2.52 33.42 39.12
CA LEU A 31 2.78 34.86 39.08
C LEU A 31 3.18 35.31 40.46
N THR A 32 4.30 36.02 40.56
CA THR A 32 4.83 36.49 41.86
C THR A 32 4.87 38.00 41.86
N GLY A 33 4.18 38.62 42.82
CA GLY A 33 4.11 40.04 43.02
C GLY A 33 2.81 40.43 43.72
N SER A 34 2.85 41.36 44.69
CA SER A 34 1.67 41.82 45.41
C SER A 34 0.61 42.46 44.50
N LEU A 35 1.01 43.09 43.40
CA LEU A 35 0.09 43.69 42.44
C LEU A 35 -0.81 42.66 41.77
N TYR A 36 -0.29 41.48 41.51
CA TYR A 36 -1.11 40.39 40.94
C TYR A 36 -2.21 39.95 41.92
N CYS A 37 -1.87 39.83 43.23
CA CYS A 37 -2.86 39.46 44.23
C CYS A 37 -3.99 40.51 44.39
N GLN A 38 -3.72 41.77 44.08
CA GLN A 38 -4.71 42.85 44.17
C GLN A 38 -5.54 43.02 42.89
N ILE A 39 -4.94 42.84 41.74
CA ILE A 39 -5.56 43.15 40.44
C ILE A 39 -6.32 41.92 39.88
N ILE A 40 -5.76 40.72 39.94
CA ILE A 40 -6.35 39.52 39.32
C ILE A 40 -7.74 39.19 39.86
N PRO A 41 -8.11 39.35 41.14
CA PRO A 41 -9.49 39.12 41.61
C PRO A 41 -10.55 39.99 40.92
N LEU A 42 -10.16 41.13 40.39
CA LEU A 42 -11.03 42.01 39.64
C LEU A 42 -11.11 41.71 38.13
N LEU A 43 -10.18 40.88 37.62
CA LEU A 43 -10.19 40.41 36.23
C LEU A 43 -11.11 39.19 36.04
N ASN A 44 -12.36 39.32 36.47
CA ASN A 44 -13.37 38.28 36.52
C ASN A 44 -14.48 38.46 35.45
N GLY A 45 -14.29 39.42 34.54
CA GLY A 45 -15.28 39.71 33.51
C GLY A 45 -16.49 40.51 33.95
N GLN A 46 -16.48 41.15 35.14
CA GLN A 46 -17.58 41.96 35.66
C GLN A 46 -17.29 43.47 35.61
N TYR A 47 -16.03 43.90 35.44
CA TYR A 47 -15.61 45.27 35.56
C TYR A 47 -14.88 45.75 34.31
N THR A 48 -15.21 46.96 33.88
CA THR A 48 -14.43 47.68 32.87
C THR A 48 -13.06 48.11 33.44
N LEU A 49 -12.09 48.45 32.60
CA LEU A 49 -10.81 48.96 33.02
C LEU A 49 -10.95 50.18 33.92
N GLU A 50 -11.87 51.11 33.59
CA GLU A 50 -12.12 52.32 34.39
C GLU A 50 -12.69 51.97 35.77
N GLU A 51 -13.52 50.96 35.88
CA GLU A 51 -14.09 50.48 37.14
C GLU A 51 -13.01 49.79 38.00
N ILE A 52 -12.10 49.02 37.38
CA ILE A 52 -10.98 48.42 38.08
C ILE A 52 -10.05 49.49 38.68
N ILE A 53 -9.71 50.51 37.89
CA ILE A 53 -8.89 51.64 38.35
C ILE A 53 -9.58 52.30 39.53
N ARG A 54 -10.90 52.55 39.41
CA ARG A 54 -11.69 53.19 40.46
C ARG A 54 -11.78 52.36 41.79
N LYS A 55 -11.85 51.05 41.66
CA LYS A 55 -11.92 50.12 42.82
C LYS A 55 -10.57 50.04 43.57
N LEU A 56 -9.49 50.27 42.89
CA LEU A 56 -8.14 50.22 43.43
C LEU A 56 -7.56 51.62 43.71
N ASP A 57 -8.40 52.67 43.58
CA ASP A 57 -7.98 54.07 43.88
C ASP A 57 -7.45 54.22 45.31
N GLY A 58 -6.28 54.85 45.42
CA GLY A 58 -5.53 54.97 46.66
C GLY A 58 -4.74 53.74 47.12
N GLN A 59 -4.89 52.60 46.46
CA GLN A 59 -4.14 51.35 46.75
C GLN A 59 -3.11 51.04 45.65
N VAL A 60 -3.43 51.23 44.38
CA VAL A 60 -2.60 50.93 43.21
C VAL A 60 -2.69 52.10 42.25
N VAL A 61 -1.59 52.61 41.78
CA VAL A 61 -1.55 53.68 40.77
C VAL A 61 -1.96 53.14 39.40
N PRO A 62 -2.73 53.91 38.59
CA PRO A 62 -3.25 53.47 37.29
C PRO A 62 -2.19 52.84 36.36
N GLU A 63 -1.00 53.42 36.31
CA GLU A 63 0.12 52.95 35.46
C GLU A 63 0.57 51.53 35.85
N HIS A 64 0.44 51.14 37.13
CA HIS A 64 0.77 49.78 37.56
C HIS A 64 -0.32 48.80 37.17
N ILE A 65 -1.60 49.22 37.12
CA ILE A 65 -2.70 48.40 36.65
C ILE A 65 -2.52 48.11 35.17
N GLU A 66 -2.28 49.15 34.36
CA GLU A 66 -2.02 48.98 32.93
C GLU A 66 -0.80 48.11 32.67
N TYR A 67 0.29 48.30 33.38
CA TYR A 67 1.48 47.46 33.29
C TYR A 67 1.19 45.98 33.59
N VAL A 68 0.40 45.68 34.61
CA VAL A 68 0.02 44.27 34.91
C VAL A 68 -0.86 43.70 33.81
N LEU A 69 -1.81 44.47 33.29
CA LEU A 69 -2.68 44.04 32.19
C LEU A 69 -1.86 43.76 30.91
N ASP A 70 -0.98 44.69 30.52
CA ASP A 70 -0.10 44.51 29.35
C ASP A 70 0.77 43.25 29.48
N ARG A 71 1.30 43.03 30.68
CA ARG A 71 2.12 41.84 30.94
C ARG A 71 1.34 40.54 30.94
N LEU A 72 0.11 40.51 31.41
CA LEU A 72 -0.78 39.35 31.35
C LEU A 72 -1.25 39.10 29.92
N ASP A 73 -1.54 40.18 29.17
CA ASP A 73 -1.94 40.07 27.76
C ASP A 73 -0.78 39.59 26.88
N ALA A 74 0.41 40.16 27.05
CA ALA A 74 1.60 39.70 26.32
C ALA A 74 1.96 38.23 26.57
N LYS A 75 1.54 37.66 27.71
CA LYS A 75 1.65 36.24 28.01
C LYS A 75 0.45 35.42 27.55
N GLY A 76 -0.56 36.06 27.00
CA GLY A 76 -1.78 35.39 26.51
C GLY A 76 -2.69 34.88 27.62
N TYR A 77 -2.70 35.49 28.82
CA TYR A 77 -3.53 35.07 29.94
C TYR A 77 -4.86 35.83 30.03
N LEU A 78 -5.03 36.92 29.24
CA LEU A 78 -6.27 37.72 29.20
C LEU A 78 -7.14 37.41 28.00
N THR A 79 -8.42 37.71 28.16
CA THR A 79 -9.45 37.80 27.11
C THR A 79 -10.44 38.91 27.47
N ASP A 80 -11.31 39.30 26.53
CA ASP A 80 -12.44 40.18 26.79
C ASP A 80 -13.68 39.36 27.19
N ALA A 81 -14.41 39.76 28.22
CA ALA A 81 -15.57 39.04 28.75
C ALA A 81 -16.87 39.33 28.00
N ALA A 82 -16.86 40.19 27.00
CA ALA A 82 -18.05 40.61 26.25
C ALA A 82 -18.51 39.55 25.24
N HIS A 83 -18.99 38.39 25.69
CA HIS A 83 -19.51 37.31 24.84
C HIS A 83 -20.82 36.71 25.38
N SER A 84 -21.61 36.06 24.51
CA SER A 84 -22.88 35.44 24.85
C SER A 84 -22.76 33.94 25.22
N LEU A 85 -21.58 33.37 25.23
CA LEU A 85 -21.33 31.96 25.53
C LEU A 85 -21.44 31.67 27.03
N THR A 86 -21.81 30.45 27.40
CA THR A 86 -21.69 29.99 28.79
C THR A 86 -20.22 29.95 29.22
N GLN A 87 -19.96 29.99 30.53
CA GLN A 87 -18.60 29.97 31.06
C GLN A 87 -17.82 28.73 30.61
N GLU A 88 -18.45 27.56 30.58
CA GLU A 88 -17.84 26.29 30.17
C GLU A 88 -17.49 26.31 28.67
N THR A 89 -18.39 26.82 27.84
CA THR A 89 -18.18 26.94 26.38
C THR A 89 -17.06 27.95 26.09
N ALA A 90 -17.04 29.08 26.75
CA ALA A 90 -15.97 30.08 26.64
C ALA A 90 -14.63 29.50 27.09
N ALA A 91 -14.59 28.72 28.18
CA ALA A 91 -13.40 28.02 28.65
C ALA A 91 -12.86 27.03 27.63
N PHE A 92 -13.73 26.26 26.96
CA PHE A 92 -13.35 25.31 25.92
C PHE A 92 -12.62 26.00 24.75
N TRP A 93 -13.20 27.08 24.22
CA TRP A 93 -12.59 27.83 23.11
C TRP A 93 -11.29 28.52 23.52
N SER A 94 -11.29 29.10 24.71
CA SER A 94 -10.11 29.73 25.30
C SER A 94 -8.96 28.72 25.49
N LEU A 95 -9.28 27.46 25.83
CA LEU A 95 -8.30 26.36 25.93
C LEU A 95 -7.69 26.02 24.58
N LEU A 96 -8.47 26.09 23.50
CA LEU A 96 -7.98 25.93 22.12
C LEU A 96 -7.23 27.16 21.58
N GLY A 97 -7.06 28.22 22.39
CA GLY A 97 -6.35 29.42 22.01
C GLY A 97 -7.18 30.41 21.18
N VAL A 98 -8.48 30.23 21.11
CA VAL A 98 -9.40 31.08 20.34
C VAL A 98 -10.15 32.04 21.28
N ASP A 99 -10.36 33.26 20.80
CA ASP A 99 -11.14 34.27 21.56
C ASP A 99 -12.64 33.87 21.57
N PRO A 100 -13.26 33.69 22.77
CA PRO A 100 -14.65 33.32 22.91
C PRO A 100 -15.65 34.30 22.25
N GLN A 101 -15.35 35.61 22.22
CA GLN A 101 -16.17 36.61 21.58
C GLN A 101 -16.20 36.40 20.05
N ALA A 102 -15.01 36.19 19.45
CA ALA A 102 -14.91 35.95 18.01
C ALA A 102 -15.69 34.67 17.61
N VAL A 103 -15.63 33.63 18.46
CA VAL A 103 -16.39 32.40 18.23
C VAL A 103 -17.90 32.63 18.30
N SER A 104 -18.37 33.36 19.33
CA SER A 104 -19.80 33.67 19.50
C SER A 104 -20.38 34.40 18.28
N ASP A 105 -19.63 35.39 17.77
CA ASP A 105 -20.04 36.19 16.63
C ASP A 105 -20.06 35.40 15.33
N GLN A 106 -19.16 34.43 15.16
CA GLN A 106 -19.01 33.67 13.94
C GLN A 106 -19.97 32.46 13.84
N LEU A 107 -20.18 31.71 14.92
CA LEU A 107 -21.05 30.51 14.89
C LEU A 107 -22.49 30.81 14.47
N LEU A 108 -23.05 31.97 14.88
CA LEU A 108 -24.38 32.42 14.48
C LEU A 108 -24.51 32.73 12.98
N ASN A 109 -23.37 33.01 12.31
CA ASN A 109 -23.32 33.35 10.89
C ASN A 109 -22.94 32.15 10.01
N THR A 110 -22.83 30.95 10.60
CA THR A 110 -22.55 29.70 9.87
C THR A 110 -23.80 28.89 9.65
N GLN A 111 -23.77 27.87 8.80
CA GLN A 111 -24.85 26.94 8.57
C GLN A 111 -24.38 25.52 8.44
N VAL A 112 -25.07 24.59 9.11
CA VAL A 112 -24.85 23.14 8.95
C VAL A 112 -26.01 22.55 8.15
N LEU A 113 -25.64 21.89 7.04
CA LEU A 113 -26.58 21.12 6.23
C LEU A 113 -26.51 19.66 6.67
N ILE A 114 -27.64 19.00 6.94
CA ILE A 114 -27.63 17.59 7.39
C ILE A 114 -28.43 16.73 6.43
N THR A 115 -27.89 15.57 6.09
CA THR A 115 -28.58 14.49 5.40
C THR A 115 -28.17 13.13 5.94
N THR A 116 -28.93 12.09 5.63
CA THR A 116 -28.65 10.70 6.01
C THR A 116 -28.61 9.81 4.77
N VAL A 117 -27.79 8.77 4.82
CA VAL A 117 -27.71 7.72 3.81
C VAL A 117 -27.73 6.38 4.53
N GLY A 118 -28.65 5.51 4.16
CA GLY A 118 -28.90 4.25 4.89
C GLY A 118 -29.83 4.44 6.10
N ALA A 119 -29.78 3.52 7.05
CA ALA A 119 -30.72 3.47 8.19
C ALA A 119 -30.17 4.23 9.42
N VAL A 120 -30.03 5.54 9.32
CA VAL A 120 -29.49 6.41 10.39
C VAL A 120 -30.43 7.56 10.69
N ASP A 121 -30.62 7.87 12.00
CA ASP A 121 -31.40 9.01 12.47
C ASP A 121 -30.50 10.24 12.68
N ALA A 122 -30.91 11.38 12.09
CA ALA A 122 -30.17 12.64 12.24
C ALA A 122 -30.62 13.48 13.43
N GLN A 123 -31.80 13.19 14.00
CA GLN A 123 -32.44 14.03 15.03
C GLN A 123 -31.53 14.31 16.24
N PRO A 124 -30.80 13.31 16.81
CA PRO A 124 -29.88 13.56 17.92
C PRO A 124 -28.77 14.56 17.61
N LEU A 125 -28.25 14.57 16.33
CA LEU A 125 -27.26 15.56 15.92
C LEU A 125 -27.87 16.96 15.77
N VAL A 126 -29.07 17.07 15.22
CA VAL A 126 -29.80 18.34 15.10
C VAL A 126 -29.95 18.98 16.48
N GLU A 127 -30.44 18.22 17.47
CA GLU A 127 -30.63 18.68 18.84
C GLU A 127 -29.33 19.13 19.50
N SER A 128 -28.25 18.38 19.29
CA SER A 128 -26.91 18.68 19.83
C SER A 128 -26.32 19.98 19.25
N LEU A 129 -26.49 20.22 17.93
CA LEU A 129 -26.05 21.46 17.28
C LEU A 129 -26.89 22.66 17.70
N GLN A 130 -28.20 22.49 17.83
CA GLN A 130 -29.10 23.54 18.32
C GLN A 130 -28.75 23.96 19.74
N ALA A 131 -28.32 23.02 20.59
CA ALA A 131 -27.85 23.35 21.94
C ALA A 131 -26.61 24.27 21.96
N LEU A 132 -25.80 24.22 20.88
CA LEU A 132 -24.68 25.15 20.65
C LEU A 132 -25.08 26.41 19.85
N GLN A 133 -26.38 26.60 19.59
CA GLN A 133 -26.91 27.71 18.80
C GLN A 133 -26.40 27.76 17.36
N ILE A 134 -25.94 26.62 16.82
CA ILE A 134 -25.49 26.49 15.42
C ILE A 134 -26.71 26.30 14.53
N PRO A 135 -26.93 27.15 13.50
CA PRO A 135 -28.06 27.01 12.58
C PRO A 135 -27.97 25.70 11.77
N VAL A 136 -29.07 24.94 11.77
CA VAL A 136 -29.13 23.63 11.08
C VAL A 136 -30.25 23.63 10.06
N GLN A 137 -29.99 23.08 8.88
CA GLN A 137 -30.99 22.88 7.82
C GLN A 137 -30.88 21.45 7.27
N GLY A 138 -32.02 20.83 7.01
CA GLY A 138 -32.07 19.58 6.25
C GLY A 138 -31.61 19.84 4.81
N TRP A 139 -30.66 19.00 4.35
CA TRP A 139 -30.18 19.10 2.99
C TRP A 139 -30.97 18.19 2.05
N GLN A 140 -31.42 18.77 0.93
CA GLN A 140 -31.96 18.02 -0.20
C GLN A 140 -31.12 18.26 -1.44
N GLN A 141 -31.16 17.32 -2.35
CA GLN A 141 -30.26 17.25 -3.48
C GLN A 141 -30.27 18.49 -4.40
N ASP A 142 -31.42 19.11 -4.55
CA ASP A 142 -31.63 20.30 -5.41
C ASP A 142 -31.59 21.62 -4.60
N SER A 143 -31.18 21.55 -3.32
CA SER A 143 -31.05 22.75 -2.49
C SER A 143 -29.88 23.60 -3.00
N PRO A 144 -30.10 24.93 -3.15
CA PRO A 144 -29.03 25.85 -3.53
C PRO A 144 -27.93 25.87 -2.44
N LYS A 145 -26.68 26.14 -2.84
CA LYS A 145 -25.58 26.35 -1.89
C LYS A 145 -25.90 27.58 -1.04
N PRO A 146 -25.79 27.52 0.31
CA PRO A 146 -25.89 28.68 1.16
C PRO A 146 -24.82 29.73 0.85
N ASP A 147 -25.12 30.98 0.99
CA ASP A 147 -24.19 32.11 0.83
C ASP A 147 -23.21 32.23 2.02
N SER A 148 -23.51 31.60 3.16
CA SER A 148 -22.68 31.59 4.37
C SER A 148 -21.69 30.40 4.37
N ALA A 149 -20.64 30.49 5.20
CA ALA A 149 -19.75 29.35 5.46
C ALA A 149 -20.57 28.16 5.94
N SER A 150 -20.57 27.07 5.17
CA SER A 150 -21.44 25.93 5.43
C SER A 150 -20.66 24.61 5.35
N LEU A 151 -21.05 23.67 6.22
CA LEU A 151 -20.58 22.29 6.20
C LEU A 151 -21.77 21.37 5.94
N LEU A 152 -21.67 20.51 4.93
CA LEU A 152 -22.62 19.41 4.76
C LEU A 152 -22.19 18.23 5.64
N VAL A 153 -23.08 17.75 6.49
CA VAL A 153 -22.85 16.56 7.35
C VAL A 153 -23.71 15.41 6.85
N VAL A 154 -23.08 14.30 6.56
CA VAL A 154 -23.72 13.07 6.09
C VAL A 154 -23.56 12.00 7.15
N LEU A 155 -24.65 11.56 7.74
CA LEU A 155 -24.66 10.38 8.61
C LEU A 155 -24.97 9.13 7.78
N THR A 156 -24.21 8.06 7.98
CA THR A 156 -24.39 6.82 7.21
C THR A 156 -24.21 5.59 8.10
N ASP A 157 -24.80 4.48 7.70
CA ASP A 157 -24.56 3.16 8.29
C ASP A 157 -23.36 2.44 7.68
N ASP A 158 -22.91 2.84 6.46
CA ASP A 158 -21.68 2.36 5.84
C ASP A 158 -21.05 3.42 4.93
N TYR A 159 -19.70 3.47 4.93
CA TYR A 159 -18.91 4.40 4.12
C TYR A 159 -18.85 4.06 2.63
N LEU A 160 -19.35 2.88 2.23
CA LEU A 160 -19.45 2.44 0.83
C LEU A 160 -20.89 2.44 0.32
N GLN A 161 -21.82 3.16 0.97
CA GLN A 161 -23.16 3.36 0.43
C GLN A 161 -23.10 4.01 -0.95
N PRO A 162 -23.77 3.44 -1.98
CA PRO A 162 -23.67 3.92 -3.36
C PRO A 162 -24.07 5.38 -3.56
N GLU A 163 -25.03 5.85 -2.77
CA GLU A 163 -25.54 7.22 -2.82
C GLU A 163 -24.49 8.27 -2.47
N LEU A 164 -23.45 7.89 -1.71
CA LEU A 164 -22.33 8.78 -1.35
C LEU A 164 -21.53 9.22 -2.58
N SER A 165 -21.51 8.42 -3.66
CA SER A 165 -20.88 8.81 -4.93
C SER A 165 -21.51 10.08 -5.49
N ARG A 166 -22.84 10.17 -5.47
CA ARG A 166 -23.56 11.33 -5.97
C ARG A 166 -23.35 12.56 -5.09
N ILE A 167 -23.37 12.38 -3.75
CA ILE A 167 -23.05 13.47 -2.81
C ILE A 167 -21.63 13.99 -3.07
N ASN A 168 -20.66 13.10 -3.26
CA ASN A 168 -19.28 13.45 -3.58
C ASN A 168 -19.17 14.29 -4.88
N GLN A 169 -19.86 13.87 -5.96
CA GLN A 169 -19.85 14.60 -7.23
C GLN A 169 -20.43 16.00 -7.08
N MET A 170 -21.58 16.14 -6.40
CA MET A 170 -22.19 17.43 -6.14
C MET A 170 -21.33 18.34 -5.26
N ALA A 171 -20.72 17.76 -4.21
CA ALA A 171 -19.83 18.50 -3.32
C ALA A 171 -18.60 19.04 -4.08
N LEU A 172 -18.01 18.24 -4.98
CA LEU A 172 -16.92 18.68 -5.84
C LEU A 172 -17.32 19.78 -6.81
N GLN A 173 -18.47 19.64 -7.47
CA GLN A 173 -19.00 20.66 -8.41
C GLN A 173 -19.29 21.99 -7.72
N ASN A 174 -19.86 21.93 -6.52
CA ASN A 174 -20.28 23.12 -5.76
C ASN A 174 -19.17 23.66 -4.86
N GLN A 175 -17.97 23.05 -4.85
CA GLN A 175 -16.90 23.39 -3.89
C GLN A 175 -17.41 23.40 -2.44
N GLN A 176 -18.23 22.38 -2.08
CA GLN A 176 -18.90 22.26 -0.79
C GLN A 176 -18.11 21.28 0.12
N PRO A 177 -17.49 21.73 1.21
CA PRO A 177 -16.92 20.83 2.21
C PRO A 177 -18.00 19.97 2.86
N TRP A 178 -17.69 18.71 3.15
CA TRP A 178 -18.62 17.82 3.80
C TRP A 178 -17.96 16.80 4.72
N LEU A 179 -18.64 16.49 5.82
CA LEU A 179 -18.21 15.54 6.85
C LEU A 179 -19.02 14.26 6.73
N LEU A 180 -18.35 13.10 6.71
CA LEU A 180 -18.98 11.78 6.74
C LEU A 180 -18.81 11.16 8.13
N VAL A 181 -19.90 10.59 8.68
CA VAL A 181 -19.89 9.97 10.01
C VAL A 181 -20.73 8.69 10.01
N LYS A 182 -20.20 7.62 10.61
CA LYS A 182 -20.94 6.39 10.94
C LYS A 182 -21.12 6.32 12.46
N PRO A 183 -22.30 6.77 12.97
CA PRO A 183 -22.54 6.93 14.40
C PRO A 183 -23.02 5.65 15.09
N MET A 184 -22.95 4.51 14.42
CA MET A 184 -23.51 3.24 14.88
C MET A 184 -22.51 2.09 14.78
N GLY A 185 -22.83 0.99 15.43
CA GLY A 185 -21.94 -0.17 15.53
C GLY A 185 -21.04 -0.12 16.76
N GLY A 186 -20.35 -1.23 17.08
CA GLY A 186 -19.32 -1.28 18.12
C GLY A 186 -18.09 -0.44 17.79
N MET A 187 -17.89 -0.13 16.50
CA MET A 187 -16.82 0.74 16.00
C MET A 187 -17.42 1.96 15.32
N LEU A 188 -17.28 3.12 15.96
CA LEU A 188 -17.71 4.41 15.43
C LEU A 188 -16.65 4.97 14.47
N TRP A 189 -17.10 5.67 13.41
CA TRP A 189 -16.21 6.32 12.44
C TRP A 189 -16.56 7.79 12.31
N PHE A 190 -15.55 8.65 12.43
CA PHE A 190 -15.66 10.10 12.33
C PHE A 190 -14.73 10.61 11.23
N GLY A 191 -15.27 11.39 10.29
CA GLY A 191 -14.50 11.96 9.18
C GLY A 191 -14.45 10.98 7.98
N SER A 192 -13.84 11.36 6.89
CA SER A 192 -13.12 12.60 6.71
C SER A 192 -14.04 13.80 6.61
N ILE A 193 -13.54 15.00 6.93
CA ILE A 193 -14.05 16.19 6.27
C ILE A 193 -13.36 16.19 4.89
N PHE A 194 -14.19 16.06 3.86
CA PHE A 194 -13.75 16.17 2.47
C PHE A 194 -13.86 17.63 2.06
N ASP A 195 -12.70 18.27 1.88
CA ASP A 195 -12.60 19.67 1.47
C ASP A 195 -12.12 19.72 0.02
N PRO A 196 -13.01 20.14 -0.93
CA PRO A 196 -12.66 20.17 -2.35
C PRO A 196 -11.41 21.02 -2.63
N GLY A 197 -10.45 20.43 -3.35
CA GLY A 197 -9.15 21.06 -3.63
C GLY A 197 -8.06 20.72 -2.62
N GLU A 198 -8.37 20.69 -1.32
CA GLU A 198 -7.41 20.50 -0.23
C GLU A 198 -7.17 19.03 0.11
N THR A 199 -8.24 18.22 0.23
CA THR A 199 -8.17 16.83 0.66
C THR A 199 -8.43 15.86 -0.50
N GLY A 200 -8.22 14.56 -0.27
CA GLY A 200 -8.81 13.51 -1.13
C GLY A 200 -10.34 13.55 -1.03
N CYS A 201 -11.03 13.20 -2.12
CA CYS A 201 -12.49 13.09 -2.12
C CYS A 201 -12.95 11.71 -1.61
N TRP A 202 -14.28 11.53 -1.45
CA TRP A 202 -14.83 10.23 -1.01
C TRP A 202 -14.45 9.09 -1.96
N GLU A 203 -14.35 9.31 -3.27
CA GLU A 203 -13.93 8.27 -4.21
C GLU A 203 -12.48 7.82 -4.00
N CYS A 204 -11.60 8.72 -3.54
CA CYS A 204 -10.25 8.33 -3.11
C CYS A 204 -10.30 7.35 -1.94
N LEU A 205 -11.21 7.59 -0.98
CA LEU A 205 -11.45 6.69 0.16
C LEU A 205 -12.10 5.37 -0.28
N ALA A 206 -13.18 5.45 -1.04
CA ALA A 206 -13.98 4.31 -1.46
C ALA A 206 -13.15 3.28 -2.25
N HIS A 207 -12.26 3.75 -3.11
CA HIS A 207 -11.33 2.88 -3.84
C HIS A 207 -10.44 2.04 -2.89
N ARG A 208 -9.91 2.64 -1.82
CA ARG A 208 -9.09 1.93 -0.82
C ARG A 208 -9.93 0.99 0.03
N LEU A 209 -11.03 1.50 0.55
CA LEU A 209 -11.90 0.75 1.45
C LEU A 209 -12.53 -0.47 0.76
N ASN A 210 -12.99 -0.30 -0.48
CA ASN A 210 -13.54 -1.41 -1.28
C ASN A 210 -12.48 -2.50 -1.52
N GLY A 211 -11.24 -2.11 -1.82
CA GLY A 211 -10.12 -3.04 -1.95
C GLY A 211 -9.82 -3.82 -0.65
N ASN A 212 -9.96 -3.18 0.50
CA ASN A 212 -9.75 -3.80 1.82
C ASN A 212 -10.92 -4.69 2.29
N ARG A 213 -12.09 -4.65 1.59
CA ARG A 213 -13.29 -5.44 1.88
C ARG A 213 -13.55 -6.51 0.81
N GLU A 214 -12.54 -7.34 0.51
CA GLU A 214 -12.58 -8.34 -0.57
C GLU A 214 -13.76 -9.31 -0.48
N VAL A 215 -14.13 -9.74 0.73
CA VAL A 215 -15.24 -10.68 0.96
C VAL A 215 -16.58 -10.03 0.58
N GLU A 216 -16.84 -8.84 1.07
CA GLU A 216 -18.07 -8.09 0.78
C GLU A 216 -18.19 -7.79 -0.71
N ALA A 217 -17.11 -7.31 -1.33
CA ALA A 217 -17.05 -7.07 -2.77
C ALA A 217 -17.30 -8.35 -3.60
N SER A 218 -16.80 -9.50 -3.15
CA SER A 218 -17.04 -10.79 -3.81
C SER A 218 -18.51 -11.23 -3.71
N ILE A 219 -19.14 -11.07 -2.55
CA ILE A 219 -20.56 -11.39 -2.34
C ILE A 219 -21.44 -10.53 -3.25
N LEU A 220 -21.22 -9.22 -3.26
CA LEU A 220 -22.01 -8.30 -4.08
C LEU A 220 -21.93 -8.62 -5.58
N ARG A 221 -20.73 -9.00 -6.08
CA ARG A 221 -20.57 -9.45 -7.48
C ARG A 221 -21.32 -10.74 -7.77
N GLN A 222 -21.27 -11.72 -6.88
CA GLN A 222 -22.00 -12.98 -7.06
C GLN A 222 -23.52 -12.73 -7.11
N GLN A 223 -24.04 -11.84 -6.26
CA GLN A 223 -25.45 -11.45 -6.26
C GLN A 223 -25.85 -10.77 -7.58
N LYS A 224 -25.04 -9.83 -8.09
CA LYS A 224 -25.29 -9.17 -9.39
C LYS A 224 -25.28 -10.15 -10.56
N GLN A 225 -24.35 -11.10 -10.58
CA GLN A 225 -24.30 -12.15 -11.61
C GLN A 225 -25.54 -13.04 -11.61
N GLN A 226 -26.05 -13.40 -10.43
CA GLN A 226 -27.28 -14.19 -10.30
C GLN A 226 -28.50 -13.39 -10.79
N GLN A 227 -28.60 -12.11 -10.47
CA GLN A 227 -29.67 -11.23 -10.95
C GLN A 227 -29.62 -11.01 -12.46
N GLY A 228 -28.41 -10.83 -13.05
CA GLY A 228 -28.21 -10.73 -14.51
C GLY A 228 -28.61 -12.00 -15.25
N MET A 229 -28.35 -13.17 -14.69
CA MET A 229 -28.77 -14.46 -15.27
C MET A 229 -30.29 -14.67 -15.17
N SER A 230 -30.93 -14.16 -14.13
CA SER A 230 -32.40 -14.25 -13.96
C SER A 230 -33.15 -13.38 -14.99
N ASN A 231 -32.56 -12.25 -15.39
CA ASN A 231 -33.17 -11.36 -16.39
C ASN A 231 -32.99 -11.82 -17.84
N THR A 232 -32.05 -12.73 -18.12
CA THR A 232 -31.82 -13.29 -19.48
C THR A 232 -32.69 -14.48 -19.81
N VAL A 233 -33.38 -15.07 -18.85
CA VAL A 233 -34.28 -16.23 -19.08
C VAL A 233 -35.70 -15.81 -19.54
N GLY A 234 -36.00 -14.51 -19.56
CA GLY A 234 -37.34 -13.96 -19.82
C GLY A 234 -37.60 -13.26 -21.17
N LEU A 235 -36.64 -13.18 -22.10
CA LEU A 235 -36.82 -12.45 -23.36
C LEU A 235 -36.34 -13.25 -24.58
N THR A 236 -37.23 -14.15 -25.08
CA THR A 236 -37.17 -14.61 -26.49
C THR A 236 -38.06 -13.67 -27.31
N SER A 237 -37.44 -12.73 -28.03
CA SER A 237 -38.06 -12.02 -29.17
C SER A 237 -37.11 -12.07 -30.35
N PRO A 238 -37.64 -12.26 -31.56
CA PRO A 238 -36.84 -12.55 -32.76
C PRO A 238 -36.13 -11.30 -33.33
N PRO A 239 -35.06 -11.46 -34.10
CA PRO A 239 -34.26 -10.36 -34.61
C PRO A 239 -34.94 -9.60 -35.73
N THR A 240 -34.95 -8.27 -35.67
CA THR A 240 -35.38 -7.36 -36.72
C THR A 240 -34.22 -7.08 -37.70
N PRO A 241 -34.46 -7.00 -39.02
CA PRO A 241 -33.41 -6.92 -40.03
C PRO A 241 -32.78 -5.49 -40.14
N LEU A 242 -31.46 -5.49 -40.35
CA LEU A 242 -30.66 -4.32 -40.64
C LEU A 242 -31.00 -3.69 -42.01
N LEU A 243 -31.33 -2.41 -42.02
CA LEU A 243 -31.34 -1.57 -43.23
C LEU A 243 -29.99 -0.87 -43.40
N ARG A 244 -29.39 -1.03 -44.59
CA ARG A 244 -28.20 -0.33 -45.05
C ARG A 244 -28.48 1.15 -45.30
N GLY A 245 -27.56 2.04 -44.92
CA GLY A 245 -27.49 3.44 -45.35
C GLY A 245 -26.06 3.95 -45.29
N GLU A 246 -25.52 4.27 -46.47
CA GLU A 246 -24.17 4.83 -46.66
C GLU A 246 -24.05 6.26 -46.16
N GLY A 247 -22.91 6.62 -45.58
CA GLY A 247 -22.60 8.01 -45.23
C GLY A 247 -21.29 8.14 -44.43
N SER A 248 -20.21 8.41 -45.19
CA SER A 248 -18.89 8.77 -44.70
C SER A 248 -18.91 9.94 -43.70
N ARG A 249 -18.43 9.73 -42.47
CA ARG A 249 -17.77 10.72 -41.59
C ARG A 249 -16.96 9.98 -40.52
N THR A 250 -15.71 10.38 -40.37
CA THR A 250 -14.81 9.93 -39.27
C THR A 250 -15.51 9.92 -37.94
N PRO A 251 -15.45 8.81 -37.16
CA PRO A 251 -16.07 8.76 -35.86
C PRO A 251 -15.19 9.47 -34.81
N PRO A 252 -15.80 10.18 -33.87
CA PRO A 252 -15.13 10.56 -32.63
C PRO A 252 -14.81 9.30 -31.82
N PHE A 253 -13.78 9.39 -31.00
CA PHE A 253 -13.30 8.32 -30.12
C PHE A 253 -14.46 7.56 -29.44
N PRO A 254 -14.40 6.21 -29.34
CA PRO A 254 -15.43 5.44 -28.68
C PRO A 254 -15.47 5.80 -27.19
N SER A 255 -16.66 6.14 -26.73
CA SER A 255 -17.01 6.26 -25.33
C SER A 255 -16.61 4.97 -24.58
N ARG A 256 -16.10 5.14 -23.38
CA ARG A 256 -15.66 4.11 -22.43
C ARG A 256 -16.82 3.19 -21.97
N GLU A 257 -17.46 2.45 -22.86
CA GLU A 257 -18.39 1.38 -22.51
C GLU A 257 -17.82 0.06 -22.99
N GLY A 258 -17.06 -0.60 -22.14
CA GLY A 258 -16.50 -1.93 -22.40
C GLY A 258 -15.65 -2.42 -21.24
N GLU A 259 -16.24 -3.22 -20.37
CA GLU A 259 -15.63 -4.14 -19.39
C GLU A 259 -14.31 -3.70 -18.75
N LEU A 260 -14.42 -2.82 -17.77
CA LEU A 260 -13.37 -2.49 -16.82
C LEU A 260 -13.11 -3.69 -15.91
N GLY A 261 -12.14 -4.52 -16.23
CA GLY A 261 -11.57 -5.54 -15.35
C GLY A 261 -10.54 -4.99 -14.35
N GLY A 262 -10.69 -3.74 -13.94
CA GLY A 262 -9.95 -3.12 -12.84
C GLY A 262 -10.88 -2.91 -11.64
N LEU A 263 -10.35 -2.38 -10.54
CA LEU A 263 -11.12 -1.91 -9.38
C LEU A 263 -12.02 -0.71 -9.79
N GLY A 264 -12.97 -0.95 -10.71
CA GLY A 264 -13.85 0.08 -11.25
C GLY A 264 -14.91 0.51 -10.24
N ILE A 265 -15.31 1.78 -10.33
CA ILE A 265 -16.30 2.44 -9.46
C ILE A 265 -17.68 1.80 -9.56
N GLU A 266 -18.01 1.14 -10.66
CA GLU A 266 -19.30 0.45 -10.87
C GLU A 266 -19.56 -0.72 -9.91
N GLU A 267 -18.54 -1.15 -9.17
CA GLU A 267 -18.63 -2.25 -8.21
C GLU A 267 -18.68 -1.79 -6.74
N ILE A 268 -18.71 -0.47 -6.45
CA ILE A 268 -18.85 0.02 -5.09
C ILE A 268 -20.25 -0.31 -4.58
N GLY A 269 -20.29 -0.95 -3.43
CA GLY A 269 -21.50 -1.31 -2.71
C GLY A 269 -21.14 -1.74 -1.30
N CYS A 270 -22.12 -1.84 -0.44
CA CYS A 270 -21.94 -2.23 0.94
C CYS A 270 -22.88 -3.35 1.36
N LEU A 271 -22.44 -4.09 2.38
CA LEU A 271 -23.26 -4.98 3.19
C LEU A 271 -23.18 -4.45 4.62
N PRO A 272 -24.10 -3.60 5.09
CA PRO A 272 -24.00 -3.01 6.41
C PRO A 272 -23.92 -4.07 7.50
N THR A 273 -22.83 -4.10 8.24
CA THR A 273 -22.56 -5.08 9.31
C THR A 273 -22.67 -4.48 10.71
N ALA A 274 -22.90 -3.17 10.80
CA ALA A 274 -22.96 -2.41 12.04
C ALA A 274 -24.34 -2.56 12.75
N VAL A 275 -24.64 -3.78 13.22
CA VAL A 275 -25.92 -4.11 13.89
C VAL A 275 -25.86 -4.00 15.42
N ALA A 276 -24.65 -3.99 16.01
CA ALA A 276 -24.47 -3.87 17.45
C ALA A 276 -24.49 -2.39 17.87
N GLY A 277 -25.19 -2.05 18.96
CA GLY A 277 -25.19 -0.69 19.49
C GLY A 277 -25.99 -0.55 20.77
N LEU A 278 -25.64 0.49 21.54
CA LEU A 278 -26.39 0.95 22.69
C LEU A 278 -26.82 2.40 22.44
N PRO A 279 -27.89 2.92 23.07
CA PRO A 279 -28.20 4.35 22.97
C PRO A 279 -27.01 5.25 23.32
N SER A 280 -26.20 4.87 24.29
CA SER A 280 -24.99 5.59 24.70
C SER A 280 -23.90 5.61 23.61
N THR A 281 -23.83 4.60 22.74
CA THR A 281 -22.86 4.58 21.63
C THR A 281 -23.18 5.66 20.61
N VAL A 282 -24.45 5.84 20.29
CA VAL A 282 -24.93 6.89 19.41
C VAL A 282 -24.70 8.28 20.03
N GLN A 283 -25.01 8.47 21.32
CA GLN A 283 -24.75 9.73 22.02
C GLN A 283 -23.27 10.11 22.01
N THR A 284 -22.37 9.15 22.23
CA THR A 284 -20.91 9.36 22.13
C THR A 284 -20.53 9.83 20.73
N ALA A 285 -21.06 9.17 19.69
CA ALA A 285 -20.80 9.56 18.31
C ALA A 285 -21.28 10.97 18.01
N ILE A 286 -22.50 11.31 18.43
CA ILE A 286 -23.08 12.63 18.22
C ILE A 286 -22.29 13.72 18.94
N GLY A 287 -21.93 13.52 20.22
CA GLY A 287 -21.14 14.49 20.98
C GLY A 287 -19.78 14.80 20.33
N LEU A 288 -19.05 13.76 19.90
CA LEU A 288 -17.76 13.94 19.20
C LEU A 288 -17.96 14.62 17.82
N THR A 289 -19.00 14.25 17.09
CA THR A 289 -19.33 14.87 15.79
C THR A 289 -19.66 16.35 15.94
N THR A 290 -20.50 16.72 16.92
CA THR A 290 -20.88 18.11 17.21
C THR A 290 -19.64 18.96 17.54
N THR A 291 -18.74 18.43 18.38
CA THR A 291 -17.47 19.10 18.73
C THR A 291 -16.62 19.35 17.48
N GLU A 292 -16.50 18.34 16.60
CA GLU A 292 -15.71 18.46 15.38
C GLU A 292 -16.31 19.45 14.38
N ILE A 293 -17.63 19.46 14.23
CA ILE A 293 -18.34 20.45 13.40
C ILE A 293 -18.05 21.87 13.91
N ALA A 294 -18.23 22.11 15.21
CA ALA A 294 -17.97 23.42 15.81
C ALA A 294 -16.51 23.87 15.60
N LYS A 295 -15.53 23.00 15.83
CA LYS A 295 -14.10 23.27 15.59
C LYS A 295 -13.84 23.63 14.13
N TRP A 296 -14.40 22.88 13.18
CA TRP A 296 -14.23 23.14 11.76
C TRP A 296 -14.81 24.47 11.34
N LEU A 297 -16.05 24.80 11.76
CA LEU A 297 -16.72 26.07 11.47
C LEU A 297 -15.91 27.26 11.99
N VAL A 298 -15.44 27.18 13.23
CA VAL A 298 -14.59 28.24 13.82
C VAL A 298 -13.29 28.40 13.05
N ASN A 299 -12.64 27.29 12.66
CA ASN A 299 -11.40 27.33 11.91
C ASN A 299 -11.57 27.93 10.50
N GLN A 300 -12.72 27.77 9.86
CA GLN A 300 -13.05 28.41 8.57
C GLN A 300 -13.23 29.93 8.73
N CYS A 301 -13.87 30.36 9.81
CA CYS A 301 -14.10 31.78 10.06
C CYS A 301 -12.87 32.51 10.63
N LEU A 302 -11.99 31.80 11.32
CA LEU A 302 -10.79 32.29 11.98
C LEU A 302 -9.57 31.45 11.57
N PRO A 303 -9.05 31.58 10.34
CA PRO A 303 -7.98 30.73 9.82
C PRO A 303 -6.68 30.75 10.64
N GLU A 304 -6.40 31.86 11.34
CA GLU A 304 -5.24 32.00 12.24
C GLU A 304 -5.35 31.13 13.50
N SER A 305 -6.54 30.61 13.83
CA SER A 305 -6.78 29.79 15.03
C SER A 305 -5.99 28.46 15.00
N LYS A 306 -5.72 27.90 13.80
CA LYS A 306 -4.97 26.66 13.57
C LYS A 306 -5.53 25.46 14.36
N ILE A 307 -6.84 25.42 14.60
CA ILE A 307 -7.49 24.31 15.27
C ILE A 307 -7.35 23.06 14.41
N GLN A 308 -6.89 21.98 15.01
CA GLN A 308 -6.83 20.69 14.32
C GLN A 308 -8.23 20.11 14.12
N THR A 309 -8.55 19.79 12.87
CA THR A 309 -9.83 19.19 12.43
C THR A 309 -9.60 17.83 11.78
N LEU A 310 -10.70 17.17 11.43
CA LEU A 310 -10.69 15.89 10.69
C LEU A 310 -10.59 16.07 9.15
N ALA A 311 -10.15 17.22 8.66
CA ALA A 311 -9.86 17.40 7.24
C ALA A 311 -8.77 16.41 6.79
N GLY A 312 -9.10 15.54 5.83
CA GLY A 312 -8.21 14.49 5.34
C GLY A 312 -7.90 13.37 6.34
N LYS A 313 -8.67 13.22 7.42
CA LYS A 313 -8.46 12.20 8.45
C LYS A 313 -9.78 11.51 8.82
N ILE A 314 -9.67 10.21 9.13
CA ILE A 314 -10.77 9.43 9.70
C ILE A 314 -10.33 8.92 11.06
N ILE A 315 -11.15 9.11 12.08
CA ILE A 315 -10.98 8.49 13.39
C ILE A 315 -11.92 7.30 13.50
N THR A 316 -11.40 6.18 13.95
CA THR A 316 -12.20 5.04 14.40
C THR A 316 -12.09 4.90 15.90
N LEU A 317 -13.22 4.73 16.58
CA LEU A 317 -13.32 4.48 18.01
C LEU A 317 -14.00 3.14 18.24
N ASP A 318 -13.24 2.15 18.70
CA ASP A 318 -13.75 0.86 19.13
C ASP A 318 -14.25 0.98 20.57
N GLN A 319 -15.56 0.94 20.74
CA GLN A 319 -16.19 1.10 22.06
C GLN A 319 -16.10 -0.16 22.93
N THR A 320 -15.73 -1.30 22.36
CA THR A 320 -15.59 -2.55 23.14
C THR A 320 -14.34 -2.56 24.00
N ASN A 321 -13.31 -1.82 23.58
CA ASN A 321 -12.00 -1.76 24.27
C ASN A 321 -11.43 -0.34 24.40
N PHE A 322 -12.21 0.67 24.02
CA PHE A 322 -11.85 2.10 24.03
C PHE A 322 -10.58 2.44 23.24
N THR A 323 -10.28 1.68 22.19
CA THR A 323 -9.15 2.01 21.33
C THR A 323 -9.56 2.98 20.20
N GLN A 324 -8.75 4.02 20.05
CA GLN A 324 -8.87 5.00 18.98
C GLN A 324 -7.74 4.83 17.98
N LYS A 325 -8.06 4.94 16.69
CA LYS A 325 -7.06 4.99 15.61
C LYS A 325 -7.38 6.14 14.67
N THR A 326 -6.32 6.81 14.19
CA THR A 326 -6.41 7.84 13.16
C THR A 326 -5.91 7.27 11.84
N HIS A 327 -6.67 7.47 10.77
CA HIS A 327 -6.38 7.01 9.42
C HIS A 327 -6.27 8.24 8.51
N THR A 328 -5.14 8.38 7.81
CA THR A 328 -4.93 9.49 6.88
C THR A 328 -5.55 9.17 5.53
N LEU A 329 -6.39 10.06 5.03
CA LEU A 329 -6.94 9.96 3.68
C LEU A 329 -5.91 10.48 2.67
N THR A 330 -5.41 9.60 1.83
CA THR A 330 -4.50 9.98 0.74
C THR A 330 -5.30 10.45 -0.47
N LYS A 331 -5.06 11.70 -0.91
CA LYS A 331 -5.58 12.18 -2.20
C LYS A 331 -4.90 11.39 -3.33
N ARG A 332 -5.69 10.83 -4.24
CA ARG A 332 -5.19 10.10 -5.39
C ARG A 332 -5.03 11.07 -6.57
N PRO A 333 -3.80 11.40 -6.99
CA PRO A 333 -3.59 12.32 -8.13
C PRO A 333 -4.25 11.85 -9.43
N GLN A 334 -4.40 10.52 -9.61
CA GLN A 334 -5.08 9.89 -10.74
C GLN A 334 -6.58 9.64 -10.51
N CYS A 335 -7.18 10.18 -9.44
CA CYS A 335 -8.60 9.99 -9.17
C CYS A 335 -9.48 10.53 -10.31
N PRO A 336 -10.43 9.77 -10.84
CA PRO A 336 -11.29 10.24 -11.93
C PRO A 336 -12.24 11.37 -11.51
N SER A 337 -12.57 11.51 -10.20
CA SER A 337 -13.44 12.56 -9.71
C SER A 337 -12.72 13.86 -9.30
N CYS A 338 -11.53 13.75 -8.68
CA CYS A 338 -10.83 14.93 -8.13
C CYS A 338 -9.37 15.07 -8.58
N GLY A 339 -8.90 14.24 -9.51
CA GLY A 339 -7.53 14.20 -10.01
C GLY A 339 -7.42 14.22 -11.54
N ASN A 340 -6.26 13.81 -12.03
CA ASN A 340 -6.01 13.65 -13.48
C ASN A 340 -5.98 12.15 -13.83
N PRO A 341 -7.01 11.59 -14.49
CA PRO A 341 -7.09 10.17 -14.84
C PRO A 341 -6.00 9.71 -15.83
N ASP A 342 -5.38 10.64 -16.57
CA ASP A 342 -4.34 10.32 -17.56
C ASP A 342 -2.92 10.28 -16.97
N LEU A 343 -2.77 10.53 -15.68
CA LEU A 343 -1.45 10.70 -15.04
C LEU A 343 -0.57 9.44 -15.15
N VAL A 344 -1.14 8.25 -14.90
CA VAL A 344 -0.44 6.97 -15.05
C VAL A 344 -0.05 6.72 -16.50
N SER A 345 -0.97 7.01 -17.44
CA SER A 345 -0.71 6.88 -18.88
C SER A 345 0.44 7.79 -19.33
N GLN A 346 0.51 9.02 -18.84
CA GLN A 346 1.60 9.95 -19.12
C GLN A 346 2.94 9.46 -18.56
N GLN A 347 2.94 8.98 -17.31
CA GLN A 347 4.13 8.44 -16.66
C GLN A 347 4.73 7.26 -17.43
N VAL A 348 3.93 6.28 -17.83
CA VAL A 348 4.41 5.09 -18.54
C VAL A 348 4.91 5.41 -19.96
N LYS A 349 4.36 6.43 -20.59
CA LYS A 349 4.81 6.93 -21.92
C LYS A 349 6.05 7.82 -21.85
N SER A 350 6.51 8.17 -20.67
CA SER A 350 7.71 8.99 -20.49
C SER A 350 8.98 8.12 -20.55
N ALA A 351 10.06 8.67 -21.11
CA ALA A 351 11.37 8.03 -21.04
C ALA A 351 11.84 7.90 -19.58
N ILE A 352 12.51 6.81 -19.25
CA ILE A 352 13.10 6.62 -17.93
C ILE A 352 14.50 7.25 -17.93
N GLY A 353 14.64 8.36 -17.20
CA GLY A 353 15.93 8.96 -16.88
C GLY A 353 16.47 8.41 -15.57
N LEU A 354 17.72 7.98 -15.53
CA LEU A 354 18.40 7.56 -14.32
C LEU A 354 19.05 8.78 -13.65
N THR A 355 19.16 8.73 -12.32
CA THR A 355 19.75 9.79 -11.51
C THR A 355 20.74 9.22 -10.51
N SER A 356 21.93 9.84 -10.42
CA SER A 356 22.96 9.47 -9.45
C SER A 356 22.42 9.49 -8.02
N ARG A 357 22.63 8.39 -7.28
CA ARG A 357 22.15 8.20 -5.92
C ARG A 357 23.15 7.44 -5.08
N LYS A 358 23.69 8.09 -4.03
CA LYS A 358 24.55 7.42 -3.05
C LYS A 358 23.80 6.35 -2.28
N LYS A 359 24.49 5.25 -2.00
CA LYS A 359 23.98 4.17 -1.15
C LYS A 359 24.06 4.58 0.31
N LEU A 360 22.92 4.63 1.00
CA LEU A 360 22.84 4.87 2.45
C LEU A 360 22.69 3.58 3.26
N PHE A 361 22.32 2.48 2.61
CA PHE A 361 22.15 1.17 3.22
C PHE A 361 22.80 0.11 2.32
N THR A 362 23.62 -0.77 2.90
CA THR A 362 24.41 -1.78 2.18
C THR A 362 24.44 -3.11 2.96
N GLN A 363 23.28 -3.49 3.54
CA GLN A 363 23.13 -4.71 4.32
C GLN A 363 22.24 -5.74 3.60
N ASP A 364 21.69 -6.69 4.34
CA ASP A 364 20.90 -7.83 3.83
C ASP A 364 19.72 -7.45 2.93
N GLY A 365 19.17 -6.23 3.02
CA GLY A 365 18.14 -5.71 2.11
C GLY A 365 18.65 -5.28 0.73
N GLY A 366 19.95 -5.35 0.47
CA GLY A 366 20.61 -4.90 -0.75
C GLY A 366 21.22 -3.49 -0.62
N HIS A 367 21.76 -2.99 -1.72
CA HIS A 367 22.22 -1.61 -1.83
C HIS A 367 21.00 -0.69 -2.05
N ARG A 368 20.80 0.32 -1.19
CA ARG A 368 19.63 1.18 -1.19
C ARG A 368 19.97 2.65 -0.93
N ALA A 369 19.19 3.54 -1.53
CA ALA A 369 19.27 4.99 -1.29
C ALA A 369 18.68 5.41 0.06
N PHE A 370 17.84 4.57 0.68
CA PHE A 370 17.19 4.84 1.97
C PHE A 370 17.32 3.65 2.91
N THR A 371 17.33 3.93 4.23
CA THR A 371 17.29 2.86 5.23
C THR A 371 15.88 2.30 5.39
N PRO A 372 15.72 1.08 5.94
CA PRO A 372 14.40 0.51 6.24
C PRO A 372 13.52 1.43 7.09
N GLU A 373 14.11 2.10 8.10
CA GLU A 373 13.41 3.03 8.99
C GLU A 373 12.87 4.25 8.24
N GLN A 374 13.68 4.80 7.32
CA GLN A 374 13.28 5.94 6.49
C GLN A 374 12.11 5.58 5.58
N ILE A 375 12.13 4.39 4.97
CA ILE A 375 11.02 3.89 4.14
C ILE A 375 9.76 3.72 4.99
N LEU A 376 9.84 3.00 6.11
CA LEU A 376 8.69 2.75 6.98
C LEU A 376 8.07 4.05 7.49
N LYS A 377 8.90 5.01 7.97
CA LYS A 377 8.42 6.30 8.47
C LYS A 377 7.74 7.13 7.37
N ARG A 378 8.30 7.13 6.15
CA ARG A 378 7.76 7.91 5.03
C ARG A 378 6.39 7.42 4.58
N TYR A 379 6.15 6.10 4.65
CA TYR A 379 4.98 5.45 4.09
C TYR A 379 4.06 4.79 5.14
N GLU A 380 4.27 5.05 6.45
CA GLU A 380 3.46 4.46 7.54
C GLU A 380 1.96 4.73 7.40
N HIS A 381 1.58 5.88 6.80
CA HIS A 381 0.19 6.27 6.55
C HIS A 381 -0.54 5.33 5.57
N LEU A 382 0.20 4.55 4.79
CA LEU A 382 -0.35 3.54 3.86
C LEU A 382 -0.65 2.21 4.56
N ILE A 383 -0.33 2.07 5.86
CA ILE A 383 -0.65 0.88 6.67
C ILE A 383 -1.93 1.16 7.45
N SER A 384 -3.06 0.84 6.87
CA SER A 384 -4.37 1.07 7.47
C SER A 384 -5.43 0.15 6.84
N PRO A 385 -6.30 -0.49 7.64
CA PRO A 385 -7.39 -1.32 7.09
C PRO A 385 -8.50 -0.50 6.41
N ILE A 386 -8.46 0.84 6.50
CA ILE A 386 -9.48 1.74 5.96
C ILE A 386 -8.94 2.53 4.77
N THR A 387 -7.84 3.26 4.96
CA THR A 387 -7.29 4.19 3.98
C THR A 387 -6.01 3.67 3.33
N GLY A 388 -5.42 2.61 3.87
CA GLY A 388 -4.14 2.09 3.42
C GLY A 388 -4.25 1.13 2.22
N VAL A 389 -3.14 0.95 1.54
CA VAL A 389 -2.91 -0.12 0.57
C VAL A 389 -2.57 -1.42 1.30
N VAL A 390 -1.82 -1.31 2.39
CA VAL A 390 -1.50 -2.41 3.29
C VAL A 390 -2.46 -2.34 4.47
N SER A 391 -3.36 -3.31 4.59
CA SER A 391 -4.34 -3.33 5.68
C SER A 391 -3.73 -3.72 7.02
N GLN A 392 -2.67 -4.55 7.00
CA GLN A 392 -2.01 -5.05 8.19
C GLN A 392 -0.54 -5.43 7.89
N LEU A 393 0.36 -5.12 8.82
CA LEU A 393 1.76 -5.53 8.81
C LEU A 393 2.12 -6.09 10.19
N VAL A 394 2.32 -7.41 10.30
CA VAL A 394 2.50 -8.11 11.58
C VAL A 394 3.68 -9.06 11.53
N ARG A 395 4.42 -9.14 12.63
CA ARG A 395 5.44 -10.17 12.83
C ARG A 395 4.77 -11.53 12.98
N VAL A 396 5.29 -12.54 12.28
CA VAL A 396 4.77 -13.92 12.32
C VAL A 396 5.81 -14.91 12.89
N SER A 397 7.10 -14.58 12.85
CA SER A 397 8.14 -15.37 13.52
C SER A 397 8.09 -15.18 15.04
N ASP A 398 8.65 -16.14 15.79
CA ASP A 398 8.77 -16.05 17.25
C ASP A 398 9.49 -14.75 17.65
N PRO A 399 8.88 -13.87 18.44
CA PRO A 399 9.48 -12.61 18.88
C PRO A 399 10.72 -12.79 19.75
N ASN A 400 10.87 -13.96 20.41
CA ASN A 400 12.02 -14.27 21.24
C ASN A 400 13.22 -14.81 20.42
N ASN A 401 13.03 -15.16 19.15
CA ASN A 401 14.14 -15.58 18.30
C ASN A 401 14.81 -14.36 17.64
N PRO A 402 16.07 -14.03 18.00
CA PRO A 402 16.77 -12.87 17.46
C PRO A 402 17.35 -13.09 16.06
N LEU A 403 17.33 -14.33 15.54
CA LEU A 403 17.93 -14.69 14.25
C LEU A 403 16.90 -14.80 13.12
N VAL A 404 15.61 -14.96 13.45
CA VAL A 404 14.55 -15.16 12.45
C VAL A 404 13.53 -14.05 12.55
N HIS A 405 13.50 -13.20 11.54
CA HIS A 405 12.57 -12.08 11.43
C HIS A 405 11.71 -12.27 10.18
N THR A 406 10.43 -12.57 10.37
CA THR A 406 9.47 -12.71 9.28
C THR A 406 8.22 -11.89 9.58
N TYR A 407 7.83 -11.05 8.64
CA TYR A 407 6.62 -10.23 8.69
C TYR A 407 5.64 -10.65 7.61
N ARG A 408 4.37 -10.47 7.90
CA ARG A 408 3.27 -10.66 6.97
C ARG A 408 2.59 -9.32 6.73
N ALA A 409 2.53 -8.90 5.47
CA ALA A 409 1.76 -7.76 5.01
C ALA A 409 0.50 -8.26 4.31
N THR A 410 -0.67 -7.80 4.76
CA THR A 410 -1.95 -8.09 4.11
C THR A 410 -2.32 -6.89 3.25
N HIS A 411 -2.64 -7.13 1.98
CA HIS A 411 -3.01 -6.09 1.03
C HIS A 411 -4.11 -6.59 0.09
N ALA A 412 -4.86 -5.67 -0.51
CA ALA A 412 -5.82 -6.02 -1.55
C ALA A 412 -5.08 -6.56 -2.80
N PHE A 413 -5.52 -7.69 -3.31
CA PHE A 413 -4.99 -8.29 -4.53
C PHE A 413 -6.13 -8.76 -5.42
N GLY A 414 -6.53 -7.90 -6.34
CA GLY A 414 -7.54 -8.20 -7.35
C GLY A 414 -8.94 -8.47 -6.79
N THR A 415 -9.86 -8.74 -7.71
CA THR A 415 -11.25 -8.98 -7.38
C THR A 415 -11.61 -10.44 -7.67
N SER A 416 -11.90 -11.21 -6.63
CA SER A 416 -12.22 -12.62 -6.77
C SER A 416 -13.64 -12.84 -7.29
N SER A 417 -13.79 -13.63 -8.37
CA SER A 417 -15.07 -13.99 -8.98
C SER A 417 -15.66 -15.31 -8.47
N SER A 418 -14.96 -16.04 -7.59
CA SER A 418 -15.43 -17.32 -7.05
C SER A 418 -14.92 -17.55 -5.62
N LEU A 419 -15.65 -18.36 -4.84
CA LEU A 419 -15.30 -18.70 -3.46
C LEU A 419 -13.88 -19.31 -3.34
N ASN A 420 -13.50 -20.18 -4.27
CA ASN A 420 -12.17 -20.80 -4.25
C ASN A 420 -11.06 -19.76 -4.53
N LYS A 421 -11.28 -18.83 -5.46
CA LYS A 421 -10.36 -17.72 -5.71
C LYS A 421 -10.32 -16.78 -4.53
N LEU A 422 -11.46 -16.48 -3.90
CA LEU A 422 -11.54 -15.66 -2.70
C LEU A 422 -10.75 -16.30 -1.55
N ARG A 423 -10.89 -17.61 -1.30
CA ARG A 423 -10.09 -18.30 -0.29
C ARG A 423 -8.59 -18.21 -0.56
N LYS A 424 -8.19 -18.32 -1.83
CA LYS A 424 -6.79 -18.12 -2.25
C LYS A 424 -6.36 -16.65 -2.04
N SER A 425 -7.18 -15.64 -2.42
CA SER A 425 -6.83 -14.23 -2.28
C SER A 425 -6.74 -13.77 -0.82
N LEU A 426 -7.66 -14.21 0.04
CA LEU A 426 -7.58 -13.98 1.49
C LEU A 426 -6.33 -14.62 2.14
N GLY A 427 -5.74 -15.59 1.46
CA GLY A 427 -4.43 -16.18 1.79
C GLY A 427 -3.24 -15.41 1.23
N HIS A 428 -3.43 -14.56 0.21
CA HIS A 428 -2.35 -13.80 -0.41
C HIS A 428 -1.83 -12.74 0.54
N LYS A 429 -0.64 -12.99 0.99
CA LYS A 429 0.05 -12.15 1.96
C LYS A 429 1.48 -12.04 1.50
N SER A 430 1.94 -10.83 1.28
CA SER A 430 3.34 -10.56 1.10
C SER A 430 4.09 -10.88 2.39
N ARG A 431 5.30 -11.39 2.25
CA ARG A 431 6.12 -11.79 3.37
C ARG A 431 7.44 -11.06 3.35
N GLY A 432 7.75 -10.37 4.42
CA GLY A 432 9.04 -9.71 4.60
C GLY A 432 10.04 -10.62 5.30
N LYS A 433 11.27 -10.60 4.79
CA LYS A 433 12.42 -11.32 5.33
C LYS A 433 13.58 -10.35 5.56
N GLY A 434 14.46 -10.68 6.49
CA GLY A 434 15.66 -9.91 6.78
C GLY A 434 16.38 -10.37 8.03
N LYS A 435 17.61 -9.89 8.20
CA LYS A 435 18.46 -10.14 9.36
C LYS A 435 17.97 -9.35 10.61
N SER A 436 17.22 -8.29 10.41
CA SER A 436 16.68 -7.44 11.45
C SER A 436 15.17 -7.28 11.34
N ASP A 437 14.54 -6.91 12.45
CA ASP A 437 13.10 -6.65 12.54
C ASP A 437 12.68 -5.55 11.56
N ARG A 438 13.43 -4.43 11.52
CA ARG A 438 13.14 -3.30 10.63
C ARG A 438 13.29 -3.65 9.16
N GLN A 439 14.32 -4.40 8.79
CA GLN A 439 14.50 -4.87 7.42
C GLN A 439 13.34 -5.78 6.99
N SER A 440 12.91 -6.71 7.85
CA SER A 440 11.78 -7.60 7.56
C SER A 440 10.46 -6.83 7.42
N GLN A 441 10.22 -5.82 8.26
CA GLN A 441 9.05 -4.93 8.13
C GLN A 441 9.05 -4.21 6.78
N ALA A 442 10.17 -3.55 6.43
CA ALA A 442 10.30 -2.83 5.17
C ALA A 442 10.17 -3.75 3.97
N SER A 443 10.78 -4.96 4.02
CA SER A 443 10.67 -5.97 2.96
C SER A 443 9.21 -6.37 2.71
N GLY A 444 8.44 -6.73 3.77
CA GLY A 444 7.05 -7.13 3.63
C GLY A 444 6.14 -5.99 3.17
N PHE A 445 6.40 -4.77 3.65
CA PHE A 445 5.68 -3.58 3.21
C PHE A 445 5.94 -3.29 1.73
N CYS A 446 7.21 -3.27 1.30
CA CYS A 446 7.58 -3.00 -0.09
C CYS A 446 7.04 -4.04 -1.05
N GLU A 447 7.08 -5.35 -0.69
CA GLU A 447 6.48 -6.40 -1.51
C GLU A 447 4.97 -6.24 -1.65
N ALA A 448 4.26 -5.84 -0.58
CA ALA A 448 2.82 -5.57 -0.67
C ALA A 448 2.51 -4.41 -1.63
N ILE A 449 3.28 -3.33 -1.61
CA ILE A 449 3.14 -2.20 -2.54
C ILE A 449 3.50 -2.62 -3.97
N GLU A 450 4.53 -3.43 -4.16
CA GLU A 450 4.92 -4.00 -5.44
C GLU A 450 3.78 -4.79 -6.07
N ARG A 451 3.18 -5.73 -5.32
CA ARG A 451 2.06 -6.54 -5.77
C ARG A 451 0.85 -5.69 -6.16
N TYR A 452 0.49 -4.73 -5.29
CA TYR A 452 -0.61 -3.81 -5.56
C TYR A 452 -0.39 -2.95 -6.81
N SER A 453 0.83 -2.42 -6.98
CA SER A 453 1.15 -1.53 -8.10
C SER A 453 1.13 -2.22 -9.46
N GLY A 454 1.40 -3.52 -9.48
CA GLY A 454 1.33 -4.37 -10.68
C GLY A 454 -0.08 -4.79 -11.09
N ILE A 455 -1.13 -4.50 -10.29
CA ILE A 455 -2.53 -4.82 -10.65
C ILE A 455 -3.01 -3.83 -11.72
N TYR A 456 -3.67 -4.35 -12.75
CA TYR A 456 -4.34 -3.54 -13.77
C TYR A 456 -5.53 -2.78 -13.15
N GLN A 457 -5.53 -1.46 -13.25
CA GLN A 457 -6.56 -0.58 -12.67
C GLN A 457 -7.39 0.18 -13.73
N GLY A 458 -7.05 0.04 -15.02
CA GLY A 458 -7.76 0.64 -16.15
C GLY A 458 -7.23 2.00 -16.61
N ASP A 459 -6.32 2.63 -15.86
CA ASP A 459 -5.66 3.90 -16.16
C ASP A 459 -4.30 3.74 -16.87
N GLU A 460 -3.85 2.48 -17.09
CA GLU A 460 -2.62 2.17 -17.78
C GLU A 460 -2.74 2.34 -19.31
N PRO A 461 -1.68 2.85 -19.98
CA PRO A 461 -1.71 3.04 -21.42
C PRO A 461 -1.64 1.72 -22.16
N ARG A 462 -2.47 1.59 -23.19
CA ARG A 462 -2.43 0.47 -24.11
C ARG A 462 -2.84 0.88 -25.52
N ILE A 463 -2.39 0.13 -26.50
CA ILE A 463 -2.81 0.23 -27.89
C ILE A 463 -3.25 -1.13 -28.39
N SER A 464 -4.37 -1.21 -29.08
CA SER A 464 -4.82 -2.44 -29.73
C SER A 464 -4.21 -2.53 -31.12
N SER A 465 -3.41 -3.57 -31.38
CA SER A 465 -2.73 -3.77 -32.66
C SER A 465 -2.34 -5.22 -32.88
N LYS A 466 -2.05 -5.58 -34.16
CA LYS A 466 -1.38 -6.85 -34.48
C LYS A 466 0.12 -6.73 -34.33
N LEU A 467 0.80 -7.85 -34.06
CA LEU A 467 2.25 -7.89 -33.95
C LEU A 467 2.96 -7.27 -35.18
N ALA A 468 2.52 -7.63 -36.37
CA ALA A 468 3.10 -7.18 -37.63
C ALA A 468 3.03 -5.64 -37.84
N GLU A 469 1.99 -4.98 -37.31
CA GLU A 469 1.81 -3.53 -37.41
C GLU A 469 2.78 -2.76 -36.52
N LEU A 470 3.21 -3.36 -35.43
CA LEU A 470 4.20 -2.77 -34.52
C LEU A 470 5.65 -3.02 -34.97
N GLY A 471 5.87 -4.10 -35.74
CA GLY A 471 7.19 -4.45 -36.28
C GLY A 471 8.25 -4.67 -35.17
N ASP A 472 9.42 -4.06 -35.37
CA ASP A 472 10.57 -4.18 -34.43
C ASP A 472 10.34 -3.51 -33.05
N ARG A 473 9.28 -2.73 -32.93
CA ARG A 473 8.89 -2.13 -31.64
C ARG A 473 8.20 -3.13 -30.71
N ALA A 474 7.61 -4.20 -31.22
CA ALA A 474 6.98 -5.23 -30.39
C ALA A 474 7.96 -6.35 -30.03
N ILE A 475 7.94 -6.73 -28.77
CA ILE A 475 8.62 -7.93 -28.31
C ILE A 475 7.67 -9.11 -28.48
N HIS A 476 8.08 -10.10 -29.28
CA HIS A 476 7.28 -11.31 -29.46
C HIS A 476 7.11 -12.03 -28.10
N PRO A 477 5.88 -12.37 -27.67
CA PRO A 477 5.61 -12.94 -26.34
C PRO A 477 6.45 -14.17 -26.02
N GLN A 478 6.72 -15.02 -27.03
CA GLN A 478 7.50 -16.25 -26.85
C GLN A 478 8.93 -15.99 -26.31
N LYS A 479 9.54 -14.82 -26.60
CA LYS A 479 10.86 -14.44 -26.06
C LYS A 479 10.84 -14.26 -24.54
N CYS A 480 9.67 -14.02 -23.96
CA CYS A 480 9.46 -13.90 -22.51
C CYS A 480 8.85 -15.17 -21.90
N LEU A 481 7.93 -15.84 -22.62
CA LEU A 481 7.21 -17.01 -22.09
C LEU A 481 8.05 -18.28 -22.08
N LEU A 482 8.90 -18.48 -23.11
CA LEU A 482 9.91 -19.53 -23.21
C LEU A 482 9.37 -20.96 -23.07
N PHE A 483 8.12 -21.24 -23.48
CA PHE A 483 7.63 -22.59 -23.63
C PHE A 483 8.24 -23.26 -24.87
N SER A 484 8.44 -24.57 -24.83
CA SER A 484 8.88 -25.35 -26.00
C SER A 484 7.71 -25.68 -26.91
N ASP A 485 8.03 -26.04 -28.17
CA ASP A 485 7.03 -26.58 -29.11
C ASP A 485 6.41 -27.87 -28.58
N THR A 486 7.20 -28.73 -27.93
CA THR A 486 6.74 -29.97 -27.28
C THR A 486 5.74 -29.67 -26.17
N GLN A 487 5.99 -28.66 -25.36
CA GLN A 487 5.07 -28.22 -24.31
C GLN A 487 3.75 -27.74 -24.91
N TYR A 488 3.78 -26.96 -26.00
CA TYR A 488 2.56 -26.48 -26.65
C TYR A 488 1.76 -27.64 -27.30
N GLN A 489 2.46 -28.59 -27.95
CA GLN A 489 1.82 -29.76 -28.57
C GLN A 489 1.12 -30.66 -27.56
N ASN A 490 1.76 -30.87 -26.40
CA ASN A 490 1.26 -31.77 -25.35
C ASN A 490 0.51 -31.03 -24.22
N ARG A 491 0.18 -29.74 -24.41
CA ARG A 491 -0.32 -28.85 -23.36
C ARG A 491 -1.54 -29.37 -22.60
N GLU A 492 -2.43 -30.08 -23.27
CA GLU A 492 -3.68 -30.60 -22.64
C GLU A 492 -3.39 -31.70 -21.63
N GLU A 493 -2.49 -32.63 -21.98
CA GLU A 493 -2.02 -33.67 -21.08
C GLU A 493 -1.17 -33.08 -19.93
N LEU A 494 -0.25 -32.16 -20.24
CA LEU A 494 0.61 -31.53 -19.23
C LEU A 494 -0.21 -30.69 -18.26
N ASN A 495 -1.22 -29.96 -18.72
CA ASN A 495 -2.08 -29.16 -17.85
C ASN A 495 -2.96 -30.01 -16.92
N GLN A 496 -3.32 -31.23 -17.32
CA GLN A 496 -4.03 -32.17 -16.43
C GLN A 496 -3.12 -32.68 -15.29
N LYS A 497 -1.80 -32.71 -15.53
CA LYS A 497 -0.79 -33.17 -14.57
C LYS A 497 -0.16 -32.02 -13.78
N ALA A 498 -0.44 -30.78 -14.12
CA ALA A 498 0.13 -29.60 -13.48
C ALA A 498 -0.22 -29.55 -12.00
N ILE A 499 0.82 -29.55 -11.14
CA ILE A 499 0.67 -29.55 -9.68
C ILE A 499 0.68 -28.11 -9.14
N VAL A 500 1.29 -27.17 -9.88
CA VAL A 500 1.35 -25.75 -9.53
C VAL A 500 0.70 -24.88 -10.61
N ASP A 501 0.01 -23.83 -10.20
CA ASP A 501 -0.72 -22.94 -11.11
C ASP A 501 0.20 -22.31 -12.19
N HIS A 502 1.50 -22.13 -11.90
CA HIS A 502 2.50 -21.53 -12.80
C HIS A 502 3.02 -22.46 -13.89
N ASP A 503 2.79 -23.77 -13.77
CA ASP A 503 3.15 -24.74 -14.80
C ASP A 503 2.06 -24.89 -15.85
N TRP A 504 0.92 -24.23 -15.67
CA TRP A 504 -0.14 -24.25 -16.66
C TRP A 504 0.35 -23.62 -17.98
N ILE A 505 0.25 -24.42 -19.08
CA ILE A 505 0.70 -24.03 -20.41
C ILE A 505 -0.47 -23.38 -21.15
N PRO A 506 -0.36 -22.10 -21.52
CA PRO A 506 -1.40 -21.38 -22.24
C PRO A 506 -1.50 -21.86 -23.71
N LYS A 507 -2.46 -21.32 -24.46
CA LYS A 507 -2.46 -21.44 -25.91
C LYS A 507 -1.25 -20.72 -26.52
N PRO A 508 -0.71 -21.17 -27.66
CA PRO A 508 0.28 -20.41 -28.40
C PRO A 508 -0.27 -19.02 -28.77
N PHE A 509 0.61 -18.04 -28.83
CA PHE A 509 0.25 -16.70 -29.30
C PHE A 509 -0.10 -16.73 -30.77
N ASP A 510 -1.25 -16.13 -31.12
CA ASP A 510 -1.72 -15.98 -32.51
C ASP A 510 -1.34 -14.59 -33.02
N GLU A 511 -0.33 -14.51 -33.88
CA GLU A 511 0.20 -13.25 -34.43
C GLU A 511 -0.81 -12.52 -35.36
N THR A 512 -1.84 -13.21 -35.83
CA THR A 512 -2.87 -12.65 -36.73
C THR A 512 -3.91 -11.81 -35.98
N GLN A 513 -4.00 -11.99 -34.66
CA GLN A 513 -4.97 -11.32 -33.82
C GLN A 513 -4.45 -9.98 -33.31
N ALA A 514 -5.34 -9.00 -33.21
CA ALA A 514 -5.08 -7.74 -32.52
C ALA A 514 -5.24 -7.98 -31.00
N ILE A 515 -4.25 -7.58 -30.24
CA ILE A 515 -4.25 -7.60 -28.78
C ILE A 515 -3.87 -6.25 -28.22
N ASP A 516 -4.08 -6.05 -26.93
CA ASP A 516 -3.61 -4.82 -26.25
C ASP A 516 -2.13 -4.92 -25.90
N TRP A 517 -1.39 -3.90 -26.26
CA TRP A 517 0.05 -3.74 -26.02
C TRP A 517 0.34 -2.55 -25.12
N THR A 518 1.19 -2.74 -24.12
CA THR A 518 1.66 -1.70 -23.20
C THR A 518 3.05 -1.23 -23.61
N PRO A 519 3.31 0.10 -23.67
CA PRO A 519 4.64 0.62 -23.89
C PRO A 519 5.55 0.34 -22.69
N VAL A 520 6.79 -0.07 -22.96
CA VAL A 520 7.86 -0.28 -21.99
C VAL A 520 9.12 0.44 -22.46
N TRP A 521 9.96 0.92 -21.57
CA TRP A 521 11.18 1.64 -21.93
C TRP A 521 12.37 0.69 -22.03
N SER A 522 13.06 0.66 -23.16
CA SER A 522 14.32 -0.07 -23.32
C SER A 522 15.48 0.77 -22.78
N LEU A 523 16.11 0.33 -21.70
CA LEU A 523 17.34 0.94 -21.20
C LEU A 523 18.52 0.63 -22.11
N THR A 524 18.48 -0.47 -22.87
CA THR A 524 19.52 -0.86 -23.81
C THR A 524 19.48 -0.03 -25.09
N GLU A 525 18.28 0.16 -25.66
CA GLU A 525 18.10 0.85 -26.96
C GLU A 525 17.66 2.31 -26.82
N GLN A 526 17.34 2.77 -25.61
CA GLN A 526 16.88 4.14 -25.32
C GLN A 526 15.65 4.54 -26.15
N ARG A 527 14.69 3.61 -26.29
CA ARG A 527 13.42 3.82 -26.97
C ARG A 527 12.29 3.00 -26.37
N HIS A 528 11.05 3.37 -26.69
CA HIS A 528 9.89 2.55 -26.32
C HIS A 528 9.77 1.30 -27.19
N LYS A 529 9.51 0.19 -26.53
CA LYS A 529 9.07 -1.09 -27.08
C LYS A 529 7.67 -1.41 -26.54
N TYR A 530 7.07 -2.49 -27.03
CA TYR A 530 5.73 -2.90 -26.64
C TYR A 530 5.71 -4.36 -26.22
N LEU A 531 5.02 -4.63 -25.12
CA LEU A 531 4.74 -5.98 -24.62
C LEU A 531 3.22 -6.15 -24.42
N PRO A 532 2.69 -7.39 -24.51
CA PRO A 532 1.28 -7.61 -24.24
C PRO A 532 0.87 -7.09 -22.87
N THR A 533 -0.23 -6.36 -22.81
CA THR A 533 -0.75 -5.81 -21.53
C THR A 533 -1.00 -6.92 -20.51
N ALA A 534 -1.45 -8.08 -20.96
CA ALA A 534 -1.66 -9.26 -20.14
C ALA A 534 -0.38 -9.86 -19.54
N PHE A 535 0.80 -9.57 -20.11
CA PHE A 535 2.10 -9.93 -19.55
C PHE A 535 2.58 -8.88 -18.54
N CYS A 536 2.18 -7.62 -18.73
CA CYS A 536 2.66 -6.48 -17.94
C CYS A 536 1.95 -6.32 -16.60
N TYR A 537 0.64 -6.64 -16.52
CA TYR A 537 -0.18 -6.33 -15.35
C TYR A 537 -1.01 -7.54 -14.89
N TYR A 538 -1.06 -7.74 -13.57
CA TYR A 538 -1.94 -8.73 -12.93
C TYR A 538 -3.41 -8.38 -13.19
N ASP A 539 -4.26 -9.38 -13.18
CA ASP A 539 -5.71 -9.28 -13.35
C ASP A 539 -6.19 -8.66 -14.68
N TYR A 540 -5.30 -8.39 -15.62
CA TYR A 540 -5.72 -8.07 -16.98
C TYR A 540 -6.36 -9.29 -17.63
N LYS A 541 -7.63 -9.17 -18.05
CA LYS A 541 -8.42 -10.31 -18.55
C LYS A 541 -8.30 -10.44 -20.06
N LEU A 542 -7.75 -11.54 -20.51
CA LEU A 542 -7.89 -12.02 -21.89
C LEU A 542 -9.12 -12.93 -21.99
N PRO A 543 -9.85 -12.92 -23.12
CA PRO A 543 -10.87 -13.94 -23.41
C PRO A 543 -10.28 -15.35 -23.28
N LYS A 544 -11.05 -16.28 -22.74
CA LYS A 544 -10.55 -17.67 -22.48
C LYS A 544 -9.99 -18.32 -23.74
N GLU A 545 -10.63 -18.09 -24.88
CA GLU A 545 -10.26 -18.58 -26.20
C GLU A 545 -8.92 -18.00 -26.70
N HIS A 546 -8.50 -16.84 -26.21
CA HIS A 546 -7.29 -16.11 -26.62
C HIS A 546 -6.24 -16.00 -25.51
N ARG A 547 -6.38 -16.79 -24.45
CA ARG A 547 -5.46 -16.71 -23.31
C ARG A 547 -4.12 -17.38 -23.65
N PHE A 548 -3.14 -16.58 -24.06
CA PHE A 548 -1.79 -17.01 -24.40
C PHE A 548 -0.74 -16.68 -23.34
N CYS A 549 -1.07 -15.82 -22.36
CA CYS A 549 -0.19 -15.49 -21.24
C CYS A 549 -0.98 -14.98 -20.02
N SER A 550 -0.30 -14.81 -18.92
CA SER A 550 -0.72 -14.05 -17.74
C SER A 550 0.52 -13.37 -17.13
N ALA A 551 0.32 -12.24 -16.47
CA ALA A 551 1.39 -11.58 -15.75
C ALA A 551 1.83 -12.41 -14.54
N ASP A 552 3.12 -12.31 -14.22
CA ASP A 552 3.77 -12.88 -13.07
C ASP A 552 4.62 -11.82 -12.35
N SER A 553 5.19 -12.18 -11.20
CA SER A 553 5.98 -11.26 -10.38
C SER A 553 7.46 -11.18 -10.76
N ASN A 554 7.94 -11.99 -11.70
CA ASN A 554 9.35 -11.96 -12.06
C ASN A 554 9.76 -10.57 -12.59
N GLY A 555 10.81 -10.02 -11.99
CA GLY A 555 11.30 -8.69 -12.30
C GLY A 555 10.48 -7.53 -11.74
N ASN A 556 9.36 -7.79 -11.02
CA ASN A 556 8.69 -6.75 -10.27
C ASN A 556 9.50 -6.40 -9.04
N ALA A 557 9.68 -5.11 -8.78
CA ALA A 557 10.40 -4.68 -7.60
C ALA A 557 9.95 -3.29 -7.13
N ALA A 558 9.91 -3.09 -5.82
CA ALA A 558 9.76 -1.80 -5.17
C ALA A 558 11.09 -1.31 -4.62
N GLY A 559 11.31 0.00 -4.64
CA GLY A 559 12.52 0.62 -4.11
C GLY A 559 12.28 2.02 -3.56
N GLY A 560 13.22 2.54 -2.78
CA GLY A 560 13.17 3.92 -2.30
C GLY A 560 13.33 4.95 -3.41
N THR A 561 13.99 4.57 -4.50
CA THR A 561 14.14 5.30 -5.76
C THR A 561 13.82 4.40 -6.95
N LEU A 562 13.68 4.99 -8.12
CA LEU A 562 13.45 4.23 -9.35
C LEU A 562 14.64 3.31 -9.67
N GLU A 563 15.85 3.80 -9.44
CA GLU A 563 17.10 3.05 -9.63
C GLU A 563 17.18 1.86 -8.67
N ASP A 564 16.79 2.04 -7.38
CA ASP A 564 16.69 0.92 -6.40
C ASP A 564 15.76 -0.19 -6.92
N ALA A 565 14.60 0.20 -7.45
CA ALA A 565 13.61 -0.73 -7.97
C ALA A 565 14.11 -1.45 -9.23
N ILE A 566 14.71 -0.72 -10.17
CA ILE A 566 15.29 -1.29 -11.41
C ILE A 566 16.41 -2.29 -11.09
N LEU A 567 17.33 -1.89 -10.21
CA LEU A 567 18.44 -2.77 -9.77
C LEU A 567 17.91 -4.07 -9.15
N GLN A 568 16.95 -3.95 -8.23
CA GLN A 568 16.34 -5.11 -7.57
C GLN A 568 15.62 -6.03 -8.55
N GLY A 569 14.81 -5.47 -9.47
CA GLY A 569 14.07 -6.25 -10.46
C GLY A 569 15.00 -7.01 -11.41
N PHE A 570 16.10 -6.39 -11.85
CA PHE A 570 17.11 -7.07 -12.68
C PHE A 570 17.83 -8.19 -11.93
N LEU A 571 18.26 -7.94 -10.69
CA LEU A 571 18.95 -8.95 -9.87
C LEU A 571 18.03 -10.14 -9.56
N GLU A 572 16.73 -9.93 -9.40
CA GLU A 572 15.78 -11.03 -9.27
C GLU A 572 15.68 -11.86 -10.55
N LEU A 573 15.67 -11.24 -11.73
CA LEU A 573 15.69 -11.99 -12.99
C LEU A 573 16.96 -12.83 -13.16
N VAL A 574 18.13 -12.32 -12.74
CA VAL A 574 19.40 -13.09 -12.71
C VAL A 574 19.31 -14.27 -11.74
N GLU A 575 18.71 -14.05 -10.57
CA GLU A 575 18.41 -15.11 -9.58
C GLU A 575 17.59 -16.23 -10.21
N ARG A 576 16.45 -15.88 -10.85
CA ARG A 576 15.52 -16.83 -11.48
C ARG A 576 16.20 -17.60 -12.62
N ASP A 577 17.00 -16.93 -13.45
CA ASP A 577 17.76 -17.54 -14.53
C ASP A 577 18.79 -18.58 -14.00
N SER A 578 19.54 -18.19 -12.98
CA SER A 578 20.56 -19.07 -12.36
C SER A 578 19.91 -20.29 -11.70
N VAL A 579 18.79 -20.09 -11.01
CA VAL A 579 18.03 -21.16 -10.37
C VAL A 579 17.46 -22.12 -11.40
N ALA A 580 16.83 -21.62 -12.48
CA ALA A 580 16.29 -22.46 -13.55
C ALA A 580 17.36 -23.33 -14.20
N ILE A 581 18.50 -22.74 -14.55
CA ILE A 581 19.65 -23.45 -15.16
C ILE A 581 20.13 -24.58 -14.25
N TRP A 582 20.30 -24.27 -12.96
CA TRP A 582 20.72 -25.27 -11.97
C TRP A 582 19.68 -26.37 -11.76
N TRP A 583 18.44 -26.00 -11.49
CA TRP A 583 17.37 -26.91 -11.08
C TRP A 583 17.01 -27.91 -12.18
N TYR A 584 16.73 -27.40 -13.40
CA TYR A 584 16.27 -28.29 -14.48
C TYR A 584 17.38 -29.14 -15.07
N ASN A 585 18.63 -28.68 -15.06
CA ASN A 585 19.75 -29.50 -15.47
C ASN A 585 20.33 -30.38 -14.33
N ARG A 586 19.79 -30.30 -13.11
CA ARG A 586 20.26 -31.05 -11.92
C ARG A 586 21.77 -30.95 -11.71
N LEU A 587 22.31 -29.74 -11.79
CA LEU A 587 23.75 -29.51 -11.77
C LEU A 587 24.33 -29.60 -10.36
N SER A 588 25.36 -30.44 -10.17
CA SER A 588 26.15 -30.47 -8.95
C SER A 588 26.99 -29.19 -8.83
N ARG A 589 26.84 -28.41 -7.73
CA ARG A 589 27.47 -27.10 -7.57
C ARG A 589 28.36 -27.04 -6.32
N PRO A 590 29.45 -26.24 -6.33
CA PRO A 590 30.30 -26.11 -5.16
C PRO A 590 29.56 -25.40 -4.02
N SER A 591 29.88 -25.76 -2.78
CA SER A 591 29.44 -25.04 -1.61
C SER A 591 30.21 -23.73 -1.46
N VAL A 592 29.67 -22.86 -0.55
CA VAL A 592 30.35 -21.64 -0.11
C VAL A 592 30.83 -21.84 1.34
N ASP A 593 32.06 -21.48 1.62
CA ASP A 593 32.57 -21.39 3.00
C ASP A 593 32.01 -20.13 3.66
N LEU A 594 30.99 -20.30 4.49
CA LEU A 594 30.30 -19.19 5.17
C LEU A 594 31.20 -18.47 6.17
N ALA A 595 32.27 -19.12 6.69
CA ALA A 595 33.23 -18.46 7.56
C ALA A 595 34.05 -17.41 6.80
N SER A 596 34.33 -17.64 5.52
CA SER A 596 35.07 -16.71 4.65
C SER A 596 34.32 -15.41 4.38
N ILE A 597 32.99 -15.39 4.54
CA ILE A 597 32.09 -14.22 4.25
C ILE A 597 32.25 -13.13 5.30
N ASN A 598 32.83 -13.43 6.48
CA ASN A 598 33.02 -12.50 7.58
C ASN A 598 31.66 -11.81 7.99
N GLU A 599 30.62 -12.63 8.18
CA GLU A 599 29.32 -12.22 8.68
C GLU A 599 28.88 -13.15 9.82
N PRO A 600 29.04 -12.73 11.07
CA PRO A 600 28.75 -13.57 12.24
C PRO A 600 27.36 -14.18 12.25
N TYR A 601 26.35 -13.43 11.77
CA TYR A 601 24.96 -13.89 11.67
C TYR A 601 24.84 -15.24 10.91
N LEU A 602 25.65 -15.49 9.89
CA LEU A 602 25.58 -16.74 9.11
C LEU A 602 25.98 -17.95 9.96
N LEU A 603 27.03 -17.79 10.79
CA LEU A 603 27.52 -18.87 11.68
C LEU A 603 26.54 -19.08 12.85
N ASP A 604 26.01 -18.01 13.43
CA ASP A 604 24.99 -18.09 14.48
C ASP A 604 23.74 -18.80 13.97
N LEU A 605 23.32 -18.47 12.75
CA LEU A 605 22.18 -19.11 12.10
C LEU A 605 22.42 -20.59 11.83
N GLN A 606 23.61 -20.99 11.34
CA GLN A 606 23.97 -22.42 11.18
C GLN A 606 23.91 -23.18 12.52
N ASN A 607 24.43 -22.58 13.60
CA ASN A 607 24.37 -23.18 14.94
C ASN A 607 22.94 -23.31 15.45
N TRP A 608 22.10 -22.29 15.21
CA TRP A 608 20.69 -22.35 15.52
C TRP A 608 19.98 -23.47 14.75
N TYR A 609 20.19 -23.60 13.43
CA TYR A 609 19.64 -24.68 12.62
C TYR A 609 20.05 -26.06 13.15
N ARG A 610 21.32 -26.24 13.53
CA ARG A 610 21.77 -27.50 14.16
C ARG A 610 21.03 -27.80 15.46
N SER A 611 20.76 -26.81 16.29
CA SER A 611 19.96 -26.98 17.51
C SER A 611 18.51 -27.40 17.22
N GLN A 612 18.01 -27.08 16.03
CA GLN A 612 16.70 -27.51 15.54
C GLN A 612 16.75 -28.83 14.75
N GLN A 613 17.83 -29.60 14.88
CA GLN A 613 18.06 -30.82 14.11
C GLN A 613 17.99 -30.62 12.59
N ARG A 614 18.50 -29.50 12.10
CA ARG A 614 18.58 -29.17 10.67
C ARG A 614 20.03 -28.82 10.29
N GLU A 615 20.40 -29.16 9.07
CA GLU A 615 21.61 -28.66 8.44
C GLU A 615 21.28 -27.45 7.57
N LEU A 616 22.25 -26.54 7.39
CA LEU A 616 22.17 -25.38 6.50
C LEU A 616 23.49 -25.22 5.75
N TRP A 617 23.42 -25.15 4.42
CA TRP A 617 24.55 -24.86 3.56
C TRP A 617 24.15 -23.97 2.38
N VAL A 618 25.14 -23.43 1.67
CA VAL A 618 24.93 -22.55 0.51
C VAL A 618 25.69 -23.11 -0.68
N LEU A 619 25.06 -23.12 -1.86
CA LEU A 619 25.65 -23.50 -3.14
C LEU A 619 25.79 -22.28 -4.05
N ASP A 620 26.90 -22.22 -4.80
CA ASP A 620 27.16 -21.21 -5.82
C ASP A 620 26.45 -21.56 -7.14
N LEU A 621 25.50 -20.73 -7.57
CA LEU A 621 24.78 -20.87 -8.83
C LEU A 621 25.20 -19.84 -9.89
N THR A 622 26.26 -19.08 -9.65
CA THR A 622 26.71 -18.01 -10.55
C THR A 622 26.94 -18.51 -11.98
N THR A 623 26.19 -17.87 -12.91
CA THR A 623 26.18 -18.22 -14.34
C THR A 623 27.15 -17.36 -15.15
N ASP A 624 27.04 -17.41 -16.49
CA ASP A 624 27.82 -16.61 -17.44
C ASP A 624 27.58 -15.09 -17.38
N LEU A 625 26.57 -14.67 -16.63
CA LEU A 625 26.33 -13.24 -16.31
C LEU A 625 27.33 -12.71 -15.27
N ASN A 626 28.07 -13.60 -14.59
CA ASN A 626 29.05 -13.28 -13.55
C ASN A 626 28.51 -12.47 -12.37
N ILE A 627 27.20 -12.44 -12.16
CA ILE A 627 26.58 -11.85 -10.97
C ILE A 627 26.41 -12.94 -9.92
N PRO A 628 26.96 -12.78 -8.69
CA PRO A 628 26.86 -13.77 -7.64
C PRO A 628 25.41 -14.17 -7.37
N ALA A 629 25.10 -15.45 -7.54
CA ALA A 629 23.80 -16.04 -7.32
C ALA A 629 23.96 -17.33 -6.50
N PHE A 630 23.13 -17.50 -5.48
CA PHE A 630 23.25 -18.61 -4.53
C PHE A 630 21.89 -19.24 -4.22
N THR A 631 21.94 -20.54 -3.87
CA THR A 631 20.86 -21.19 -3.14
C THR A 631 21.34 -21.57 -1.75
N ALA A 632 20.57 -21.22 -0.73
CA ALA A 632 20.71 -21.77 0.60
C ALA A 632 19.78 -22.97 0.73
N VAL A 633 20.27 -24.08 1.24
CA VAL A 633 19.51 -25.33 1.41
C VAL A 633 19.54 -25.73 2.87
N SER A 634 18.39 -26.10 3.41
CA SER A 634 18.26 -26.67 4.75
C SER A 634 17.51 -27.99 4.68
N ARG A 635 18.01 -29.01 5.40
CA ARG A 635 17.32 -30.30 5.57
C ARG A 635 17.17 -30.66 7.04
N TYR A 636 16.11 -31.37 7.36
CA TYR A 636 15.92 -31.95 8.69
C TYR A 636 16.64 -33.29 8.81
N ILE A 637 17.32 -33.50 9.95
CA ILE A 637 18.14 -34.69 10.24
C ILE A 637 17.68 -35.44 11.50
N GLY A 638 16.58 -35.05 12.12
CA GLY A 638 16.05 -35.67 13.36
C GLY A 638 15.28 -36.97 13.15
N GLY A 639 15.32 -37.55 11.94
CA GLY A 639 14.62 -38.78 11.56
C GLY A 639 13.29 -38.52 10.82
N GLY A 640 12.85 -39.50 10.01
CA GLY A 640 11.68 -39.35 9.12
C GLY A 640 12.00 -38.57 7.83
N ASP A 641 11.05 -37.78 7.35
CA ASP A 641 11.18 -36.99 6.12
C ASP A 641 12.24 -35.90 6.26
N GLU A 642 13.12 -35.75 5.25
CA GLU A 642 14.19 -34.73 5.28
C GLU A 642 13.67 -33.29 5.20
N ARG A 643 12.44 -33.07 4.77
CA ARG A 643 11.77 -31.77 4.66
C ARG A 643 12.71 -30.66 4.19
N ILE A 644 13.29 -30.88 2.99
CA ILE A 644 14.28 -29.99 2.39
C ILE A 644 13.61 -28.68 2.00
N ILE A 645 14.26 -27.57 2.36
CA ILE A 645 13.85 -26.20 2.03
C ILE A 645 14.99 -25.53 1.29
N ALA A 646 14.67 -24.77 0.25
CA ALA A 646 15.65 -23.95 -0.48
C ALA A 646 15.21 -22.49 -0.51
N GLY A 647 16.17 -21.57 -0.47
CA GLY A 647 15.97 -20.14 -0.64
C GLY A 647 17.04 -19.57 -1.55
N TYR A 648 16.77 -18.46 -2.22
CA TYR A 648 17.56 -17.93 -3.31
C TYR A 648 18.00 -16.50 -3.06
N GLY A 649 19.12 -16.09 -3.69
CA GLY A 649 19.60 -14.72 -3.64
C GLY A 649 20.60 -14.43 -4.72
N ALA A 650 20.45 -13.31 -5.43
CA ALA A 650 21.44 -12.75 -6.33
C ALA A 650 21.70 -11.29 -6.00
N HIS A 651 22.98 -10.90 -6.05
CA HIS A 651 23.40 -9.53 -5.84
C HIS A 651 24.85 -9.34 -6.32
N PHE A 652 25.23 -8.12 -6.70
CA PHE A 652 26.64 -7.82 -7.03
C PHE A 652 27.60 -8.11 -5.86
N ASP A 653 27.16 -7.82 -4.61
CA ASP A 653 27.89 -8.23 -3.41
C ASP A 653 27.47 -9.65 -3.01
N PRO A 654 28.40 -10.64 -3.04
CA PRO A 654 28.12 -12.03 -2.70
C PRO A 654 27.60 -12.20 -1.27
N LYS A 655 28.06 -11.36 -0.33
CA LYS A 655 27.59 -11.37 1.06
C LYS A 655 26.10 -11.08 1.14
N ILE A 656 25.61 -10.06 0.41
CA ILE A 656 24.21 -9.71 0.36
C ILE A 656 23.39 -10.81 -0.31
N ALA A 657 23.88 -11.38 -1.40
CA ALA A 657 23.22 -12.47 -2.11
C ALA A 657 23.04 -13.70 -1.21
N ILE A 658 24.08 -14.08 -0.44
CA ILE A 658 24.00 -15.17 0.54
C ILE A 658 23.01 -14.85 1.66
N LEU A 659 23.05 -13.64 2.23
CA LEU A 659 22.10 -13.21 3.27
C LEU A 659 20.65 -13.29 2.79
N ARG A 660 20.39 -12.91 1.53
CA ARG A 660 19.06 -13.03 0.92
C ARG A 660 18.61 -14.48 0.82
N ALA A 661 19.50 -15.38 0.35
CA ALA A 661 19.18 -16.80 0.25
C ALA A 661 18.88 -17.43 1.62
N VAL A 662 19.68 -17.18 2.66
CA VAL A 662 19.44 -17.76 3.98
C VAL A 662 18.22 -17.18 4.69
N THR A 663 17.95 -15.87 4.52
CA THR A 663 16.73 -15.26 5.10
C THR A 663 15.46 -15.74 4.41
N GLU A 664 15.52 -16.15 3.14
CA GLU A 664 14.40 -16.80 2.46
C GLU A 664 14.15 -18.21 3.00
N VAL A 665 15.19 -19.00 3.29
CA VAL A 665 15.04 -20.29 3.99
C VAL A 665 14.32 -20.10 5.33
N ASN A 666 14.67 -19.04 6.11
CA ASN A 666 13.99 -18.72 7.37
C ASN A 666 12.50 -18.42 7.15
N GLN A 667 12.17 -17.68 6.10
CA GLN A 667 10.79 -17.30 5.77
C GLN A 667 9.94 -18.51 5.36
N ILE A 668 10.51 -19.41 4.54
CA ILE A 668 9.83 -20.63 4.08
C ILE A 668 9.71 -21.62 5.24
N GLY A 669 10.77 -21.82 6.02
CA GLY A 669 10.80 -22.74 7.17
C GLY A 669 9.69 -22.44 8.17
N PHE A 670 9.50 -21.16 8.50
CA PHE A 670 8.40 -20.73 9.37
C PHE A 670 7.03 -21.09 8.78
N ALA A 671 6.84 -20.94 7.46
CA ALA A 671 5.58 -21.28 6.80
C ALA A 671 5.33 -22.80 6.81
N VAL A 672 6.38 -23.58 6.68
CA VAL A 672 6.32 -25.06 6.73
C VAL A 672 5.92 -25.57 8.11
N ASP A 673 6.49 -25.00 9.16
CA ASP A 673 6.24 -25.44 10.54
C ASP A 673 4.82 -25.08 11.05
N GLN A 674 4.17 -24.07 10.43
CA GLN A 674 2.83 -23.60 10.82
C GLN A 674 1.68 -24.26 10.05
N GLN A 675 1.96 -24.96 8.96
CA GLN A 675 0.91 -25.60 8.15
C GLN A 675 0.72 -27.07 8.54
N ASP A 676 -0.53 -27.42 8.86
CA ASP A 676 -0.94 -28.82 8.91
C ASP A 676 -1.11 -29.35 7.48
N TYR A 677 -0.04 -29.99 6.98
CA TYR A 677 -0.02 -30.57 5.62
C TYR A 677 -0.96 -31.76 5.46
N SER A 678 -1.56 -32.27 6.54
CA SER A 678 -2.49 -33.42 6.48
C SER A 678 -3.75 -33.12 5.66
N THR A 679 -4.12 -31.83 5.54
CA THR A 679 -5.30 -31.37 4.77
C THR A 679 -4.97 -30.98 3.31
N ALA A 680 -3.69 -30.99 2.91
CA ALA A 680 -3.22 -30.51 1.60
C ALA A 680 -2.48 -31.61 0.81
N SER A 681 -2.96 -32.87 0.90
CA SER A 681 -2.32 -34.07 0.31
C SER A 681 -1.98 -33.95 -1.19
N ASP A 682 -2.67 -33.07 -1.92
CA ASP A 682 -2.51 -32.90 -3.37
C ASP A 682 -1.62 -31.70 -3.75
N SER A 683 -0.96 -31.01 -2.79
CA SER A 683 -0.09 -29.87 -3.10
C SER A 683 1.32 -30.32 -3.50
N ALA A 684 1.94 -29.62 -4.46
CA ALA A 684 3.33 -29.84 -4.87
C ALA A 684 4.32 -29.76 -3.70
N LEU A 685 4.09 -28.85 -2.77
CA LEU A 685 4.88 -28.68 -1.55
C LEU A 685 4.77 -29.91 -0.64
N TYR A 686 3.57 -30.49 -0.49
CA TYR A 686 3.39 -31.72 0.29
C TYR A 686 4.20 -32.88 -0.31
N HIS A 687 4.10 -33.08 -1.64
CA HIS A 687 4.88 -34.12 -2.33
C HIS A 687 6.39 -33.88 -2.16
N TRP A 688 6.84 -32.63 -2.26
CA TRP A 688 8.24 -32.28 -2.05
C TRP A 688 8.70 -32.63 -0.62
N PHE A 689 8.01 -32.15 0.41
CA PHE A 689 8.45 -32.35 1.80
C PHE A 689 8.39 -33.80 2.28
N THR A 690 7.55 -34.63 1.67
CA THR A 690 7.40 -36.05 2.02
C THR A 690 8.23 -36.99 1.16
N LYS A 691 8.71 -36.55 -0.02
CA LYS A 691 9.39 -37.43 -0.99
C LYS A 691 10.81 -37.01 -1.34
N ALA A 692 11.13 -35.69 -1.25
CA ALA A 692 12.46 -35.22 -1.60
C ALA A 692 13.47 -35.57 -0.52
N THR A 693 14.58 -36.18 -0.94
CA THR A 693 15.74 -36.51 -0.10
C THR A 693 17.03 -36.18 -0.86
N LEU A 694 18.14 -36.01 -0.19
CA LEU A 694 19.44 -35.84 -0.89
C LEU A 694 19.82 -37.08 -1.73
N ALA A 695 19.28 -38.27 -1.38
CA ALA A 695 19.52 -39.49 -2.17
C ALA A 695 18.85 -39.44 -3.55
N ASN A 696 17.64 -38.89 -3.64
CA ASN A 696 16.91 -38.78 -4.90
C ASN A 696 17.04 -37.41 -5.59
N GLN A 697 17.58 -36.40 -4.87
CA GLN A 697 17.87 -35.05 -5.38
C GLN A 697 19.35 -34.66 -5.06
N PRO A 698 20.35 -35.42 -5.61
CA PRO A 698 21.74 -35.28 -5.21
C PRO A 698 22.38 -33.93 -5.59
N TYR A 699 21.79 -33.19 -6.55
CA TYR A 699 22.28 -31.87 -6.96
C TYR A 699 21.98 -30.78 -5.87
N LEU A 700 21.20 -31.07 -4.85
CA LEU A 700 21.01 -30.21 -3.68
C LEU A 700 22.18 -30.29 -2.70
N ALA A 701 23.01 -31.35 -2.76
CA ALA A 701 24.16 -31.49 -1.93
C ALA A 701 25.39 -30.74 -2.52
N PRO A 702 26.33 -30.30 -1.67
CA PRO A 702 27.59 -29.73 -2.13
C PRO A 702 28.37 -30.66 -3.05
N CYS A 703 28.92 -30.14 -4.15
CA CYS A 703 29.82 -30.87 -5.03
C CYS A 703 31.12 -31.21 -4.28
N THR A 704 31.43 -32.50 -4.14
CA THR A 704 32.65 -32.96 -3.47
C THR A 704 33.89 -32.90 -4.34
N GLN A 705 33.72 -32.72 -5.66
CA GLN A 705 34.85 -32.67 -6.63
C GLN A 705 35.42 -31.26 -6.82
N GLN A 706 34.78 -30.27 -6.30
CA GLN A 706 35.18 -28.86 -6.38
C GLN A 706 35.41 -28.32 -4.97
N PRO A 707 36.43 -27.47 -4.74
CA PRO A 707 36.61 -26.83 -3.45
C PRO A 707 35.45 -25.89 -3.16
N ALA A 708 35.16 -25.66 -1.88
CA ALA A 708 34.22 -24.65 -1.47
C ALA A 708 34.69 -23.27 -1.94
N LYS A 709 33.76 -22.46 -2.43
CA LYS A 709 34.01 -21.07 -2.81
C LYS A 709 34.18 -20.20 -1.57
N ILE A 710 35.07 -19.21 -1.66
CA ILE A 710 35.33 -18.23 -0.61
C ILE A 710 35.03 -16.83 -1.10
N TYR A 711 34.89 -15.84 -0.19
CA TYR A 711 34.51 -14.48 -0.54
C TYR A 711 35.39 -13.84 -1.62
N SER A 712 36.71 -14.09 -1.60
CA SER A 712 37.65 -13.55 -2.58
C SER A 712 37.55 -14.14 -3.99
N ASP A 713 36.75 -15.21 -4.18
CA ASP A 713 36.49 -15.76 -5.53
C ASP A 713 35.53 -14.89 -6.33
N TYR A 714 34.89 -13.89 -5.70
CA TYR A 714 33.92 -13.01 -6.31
C TYR A 714 34.50 -11.60 -6.43
N PRO A 715 34.76 -11.10 -7.64
CA PRO A 715 35.30 -9.77 -7.84
C PRO A 715 34.24 -8.71 -7.49
N GLN A 716 34.65 -7.59 -6.91
CA GLN A 716 33.77 -6.47 -6.66
C GLN A 716 33.29 -5.87 -7.98
N GLN A 717 31.96 -5.79 -8.17
CA GLN A 717 31.34 -5.29 -9.38
C GLN A 717 30.38 -4.12 -9.11
N TRP A 718 30.24 -3.68 -7.85
CA TRP A 718 29.38 -2.58 -7.44
C TRP A 718 30.17 -1.31 -7.16
N SER A 719 29.52 -0.18 -7.35
CA SER A 719 30.02 1.17 -7.05
C SER A 719 29.38 1.74 -5.77
N ASP A 720 29.70 2.99 -5.42
CA ASP A 720 29.03 3.74 -4.36
C ASP A 720 27.72 4.41 -4.83
N ASP A 721 27.40 4.31 -6.12
CA ASP A 721 26.28 4.95 -6.77
C ASP A 721 25.33 3.91 -7.40
N ILE A 722 24.01 4.04 -7.12
CA ILE A 722 23.01 3.07 -7.61
C ILE A 722 22.79 3.21 -9.11
N GLU A 723 22.87 4.42 -9.68
CA GLU A 723 22.79 4.64 -11.13
C GLU A 723 23.87 3.83 -11.86
N GLN A 724 25.11 3.90 -11.37
CA GLN A 724 26.22 3.15 -11.96
C GLN A 724 26.01 1.64 -11.89
N ASP A 725 25.40 1.15 -10.79
CA ASP A 725 25.05 -0.27 -10.69
C ASP A 725 23.95 -0.66 -11.70
N VAL A 726 22.96 0.20 -11.93
CA VAL A 726 21.93 -0.01 -12.98
C VAL A 726 22.57 -0.02 -14.38
N LEU A 727 23.48 0.92 -14.65
CA LEU A 727 24.20 0.94 -15.93
C LEU A 727 25.06 -0.32 -16.11
N THR A 728 25.65 -0.86 -15.03
CA THR A 728 26.35 -2.15 -15.03
C THR A 728 25.39 -3.29 -15.38
N CYS A 729 24.14 -3.29 -14.87
CA CYS A 729 23.13 -4.28 -15.26
C CYS A 729 22.82 -4.23 -16.76
N VAL A 730 22.65 -3.03 -17.32
CA VAL A 730 22.41 -2.84 -18.77
C VAL A 730 23.57 -3.39 -19.59
N GLU A 731 24.81 -3.13 -19.16
CA GLU A 731 26.01 -3.62 -19.84
C GLU A 731 26.18 -5.15 -19.74
N VAL A 732 25.84 -5.74 -18.57
CA VAL A 732 25.83 -7.22 -18.41
C VAL A 732 24.83 -7.85 -19.38
N ALA A 733 23.61 -7.32 -19.44
CA ALA A 733 22.59 -7.78 -20.38
C ALA A 733 23.09 -7.67 -21.82
N ARG A 734 23.62 -6.50 -22.22
CA ARG A 734 24.12 -6.24 -23.57
C ARG A 734 25.24 -7.21 -23.98
N ARG A 735 26.21 -7.50 -23.08
CA ARG A 735 27.30 -8.47 -23.34
C ARG A 735 26.79 -9.89 -23.53
N ALA A 736 25.69 -10.23 -22.87
CA ALA A 736 25.02 -11.52 -23.03
C ALA A 736 24.10 -11.57 -24.28
N GLY A 737 24.03 -10.51 -25.07
CA GLY A 737 23.15 -10.42 -26.24
C GLY A 737 21.68 -10.23 -25.87
N LEU A 738 21.41 -9.71 -24.67
CA LEU A 738 20.05 -9.50 -24.13
C LEU A 738 19.70 -8.01 -24.08
N GLU A 739 18.41 -7.72 -24.10
CA GLU A 739 17.84 -6.38 -23.99
C GLU A 739 17.18 -6.19 -22.63
N MET A 740 17.51 -5.10 -21.92
CA MET A 740 16.91 -4.74 -20.63
C MET A 740 15.82 -3.70 -20.85
N LEU A 741 14.60 -4.05 -20.47
CA LEU A 741 13.39 -3.23 -20.55
C LEU A 741 12.86 -2.94 -19.15
N VAL A 742 12.20 -1.80 -18.99
CA VAL A 742 11.58 -1.38 -17.73
C VAL A 742 10.19 -0.83 -17.97
N LEU A 743 9.23 -1.29 -17.22
CA LEU A 743 7.88 -0.71 -17.10
C LEU A 743 7.76 -0.01 -15.74
N ASN A 744 7.52 1.29 -15.73
CA ASN A 744 7.28 2.04 -14.51
C ASN A 744 5.82 1.82 -14.05
N GLN A 745 5.65 1.06 -12.98
CA GLN A 745 4.36 0.73 -12.36
C GLN A 745 4.08 1.56 -11.11
N THR A 746 4.88 2.59 -10.82
CA THR A 746 4.70 3.47 -9.65
C THR A 746 3.30 4.08 -9.66
N ARG A 747 2.55 3.86 -8.59
CA ARG A 747 1.24 4.51 -8.43
C ARG A 747 1.43 5.90 -7.85
N PRO A 748 0.92 6.96 -8.50
CA PRO A 748 1.14 8.34 -8.09
C PRO A 748 0.66 8.66 -6.67
N ASP A 749 -0.41 7.99 -6.22
CA ASP A 749 -0.99 8.15 -4.89
C ASP A 749 -0.23 7.39 -3.79
N ILE A 750 0.68 6.50 -4.16
CA ILE A 750 1.58 5.79 -3.25
C ILE A 750 2.93 6.50 -3.19
N GLY A 751 3.48 6.81 -4.36
CA GLY A 751 4.75 7.52 -4.48
C GLY A 751 5.98 6.67 -4.13
N LEU A 752 5.83 5.38 -3.75
CA LEU A 752 6.94 4.43 -3.63
C LEU A 752 7.22 3.89 -5.04
N PRO A 753 8.43 4.06 -5.58
CA PRO A 753 8.79 3.56 -6.90
C PRO A 753 8.62 2.05 -7.02
N VAL A 754 7.91 1.62 -8.07
CA VAL A 754 7.71 0.23 -8.45
C VAL A 754 7.94 0.09 -9.94
N VAL A 755 8.71 -0.93 -10.31
CA VAL A 755 8.96 -1.27 -11.71
C VAL A 755 8.72 -2.75 -11.96
N LYS A 756 8.50 -3.09 -13.23
CA LYS A 756 8.72 -4.42 -13.76
C LYS A 756 9.93 -4.35 -14.70
N ALA A 757 11.06 -4.93 -14.29
CA ALA A 757 12.20 -5.18 -15.16
C ALA A 757 11.88 -6.41 -16.04
N ILE A 758 12.23 -6.34 -17.32
CA ILE A 758 11.98 -7.42 -18.28
C ILE A 758 13.25 -7.59 -19.12
N VAL A 759 13.75 -8.81 -19.19
CA VAL A 759 14.93 -9.16 -20.02
C VAL A 759 14.56 -10.39 -20.85
N PRO A 760 14.01 -10.19 -22.07
CA PRO A 760 13.63 -11.31 -22.93
C PRO A 760 14.80 -12.28 -23.16
N GLY A 761 14.56 -13.57 -22.88
CA GLY A 761 15.58 -14.62 -22.98
C GLY A 761 16.17 -15.07 -21.64
N LEU A 762 16.10 -14.28 -20.54
CA LEU A 762 16.37 -14.79 -19.19
C LEU A 762 15.29 -15.80 -18.78
N ARG A 763 15.70 -16.84 -18.07
CA ARG A 763 14.82 -17.95 -17.71
C ARG A 763 13.96 -17.63 -16.50
N HIS A 764 12.72 -18.09 -16.54
CA HIS A 764 11.92 -18.25 -15.33
C HIS A 764 12.38 -19.51 -14.59
N PHE A 765 12.21 -19.57 -13.29
CA PHE A 765 12.46 -20.78 -12.53
C PHE A 765 11.32 -21.81 -12.61
N TRP A 766 10.23 -21.49 -13.29
CA TRP A 766 9.14 -22.44 -13.60
C TRP A 766 9.49 -23.32 -14.81
N SER A 767 8.70 -24.37 -15.02
CA SER A 767 8.89 -25.35 -16.09
C SER A 767 8.71 -24.72 -17.49
N ARG A 768 9.74 -24.05 -18.00
CA ARG A 768 9.81 -23.41 -19.31
C ARG A 768 10.97 -23.99 -20.11
N PHE A 769 10.69 -24.84 -21.10
CA PHE A 769 11.70 -25.65 -21.81
C PHE A 769 12.00 -25.17 -23.23
N GLY A 770 11.60 -23.94 -23.60
CA GLY A 770 11.99 -23.33 -24.88
C GLY A 770 13.51 -23.21 -25.02
N ALA A 771 14.03 -23.20 -26.25
CA ALA A 771 15.45 -23.09 -26.56
C ALA A 771 16.12 -21.83 -25.93
N GLY A 772 17.45 -21.86 -25.83
CA GLY A 772 18.30 -20.77 -25.35
C GLY A 772 19.02 -21.11 -24.06
N ARG A 773 19.17 -20.15 -23.16
CA ARG A 773 20.08 -20.19 -21.99
C ARG A 773 20.00 -21.45 -21.13
N LEU A 774 18.81 -22.06 -20.99
CA LEU A 774 18.65 -23.31 -20.25
C LEU A 774 19.54 -24.46 -20.76
N TYR A 775 19.78 -24.49 -22.08
CA TYR A 775 20.56 -25.48 -22.79
C TYR A 775 22.00 -25.03 -23.06
N ASP A 776 22.16 -23.73 -23.43
CA ASP A 776 23.39 -23.20 -23.94
C ASP A 776 24.41 -22.88 -22.81
N VAL A 777 23.94 -22.31 -21.70
CA VAL A 777 24.79 -21.81 -20.60
C VAL A 777 25.54 -22.96 -19.89
N PRO A 778 24.92 -24.09 -19.54
CA PRO A 778 25.65 -25.19 -18.90
C PRO A 778 26.82 -25.74 -19.76
N VAL A 779 26.63 -25.78 -21.08
CA VAL A 779 27.67 -26.22 -22.02
C VAL A 779 28.74 -25.15 -22.17
N LYS A 780 28.36 -23.88 -22.34
CA LYS A 780 29.30 -22.75 -22.43
C LYS A 780 30.24 -22.66 -21.21
N LEU A 781 29.70 -22.97 -20.03
CA LEU A 781 30.45 -22.93 -18.77
C LEU A 781 31.19 -24.27 -18.47
N GLY A 782 31.06 -25.28 -19.34
CA GLY A 782 31.69 -26.57 -19.14
C GLY A 782 31.07 -27.40 -18.00
N TRP A 783 29.85 -27.08 -17.57
CA TRP A 783 29.12 -27.85 -16.57
C TRP A 783 28.51 -29.13 -17.15
N LEU A 784 28.20 -29.07 -18.44
CA LEU A 784 27.79 -30.21 -19.26
C LEU A 784 28.62 -30.24 -20.53
N THR A 785 28.83 -31.43 -21.07
CA THR A 785 29.55 -31.64 -22.35
C THR A 785 28.65 -31.40 -23.56
N THR A 786 27.36 -31.71 -23.40
CA THR A 786 26.28 -31.50 -24.41
C THR A 786 25.00 -31.05 -23.70
N PRO A 787 24.10 -30.30 -24.37
CA PRO A 787 22.84 -29.95 -23.79
C PRO A 787 22.03 -31.21 -23.48
N LEU A 788 21.25 -31.18 -22.38
CA LEU A 788 20.26 -32.21 -22.12
C LEU A 788 19.08 -32.05 -23.13
N SER A 789 18.41 -33.14 -23.46
CA SER A 789 17.10 -33.06 -24.12
C SER A 789 16.00 -32.69 -23.12
N GLU A 790 14.85 -32.23 -23.61
CA GLU A 790 13.73 -31.78 -22.76
C GLU A 790 13.24 -32.88 -21.79
N ASP A 791 13.21 -34.13 -22.26
CA ASP A 791 12.82 -35.32 -21.48
C ASP A 791 13.86 -35.69 -20.40
N GLN A 792 15.10 -35.26 -20.55
CA GLN A 792 16.18 -35.45 -19.56
C GLN A 792 16.19 -34.39 -18.47
N MET A 793 15.47 -33.29 -18.66
CA MET A 793 15.38 -32.22 -17.66
C MET A 793 14.71 -32.73 -16.38
N ASN A 794 14.93 -32.00 -15.27
CA ASN A 794 14.28 -32.32 -14.02
C ASN A 794 12.75 -32.25 -14.18
N PRO A 795 12.02 -33.37 -13.99
CA PRO A 795 10.56 -33.37 -14.12
C PRO A 795 9.86 -32.70 -12.93
N MET A 796 10.58 -32.44 -11.83
CA MET A 796 10.02 -31.77 -10.66
C MET A 796 9.98 -30.27 -10.91
N PRO A 797 8.80 -29.65 -10.91
CA PRO A 797 8.70 -28.20 -11.00
C PRO A 797 9.31 -27.54 -9.77
N MET A 798 9.73 -26.28 -9.93
CA MET A 798 10.15 -25.46 -8.80
C MET A 798 8.94 -25.21 -7.88
N VAL A 799 9.09 -25.53 -6.60
CA VAL A 799 8.01 -25.50 -5.61
C VAL A 799 8.13 -24.40 -4.55
N PHE A 800 9.25 -23.63 -4.56
CA PHE A 800 9.55 -22.59 -3.57
C PHE A 800 9.35 -21.17 -4.09
#